data_b48a70db7c04789779e24119bd3bb26c
#
_entry.id   b48a70db7c04789779e24119bd3bb26c
#
_cell.length_a   1.000
_cell.length_b   1.000
_cell.length_c   1.000
_cell.angle_alpha   90.00
_cell.angle_beta   90.00
_cell.angle_gamma   90.00
#
_symmetry.space_group_name_H-M   'P 1'
#
loop_
_entity.id
_entity.type
_entity.pdbx_description
1 polymer ?
#
loop_
_entity_poly.entity_id
_entity_poly.type
_entity_poly.pdbx_seq_one_letter_code
_entity_poly.pdbx_strand_id
1 'polypeptide(L)'
;VKIWRFVHDELFTSIDVQLLQTITLSPKYFPLILALAQLDAESMVLAVAGTRPTIQIFVSRDTQFQLSATLSGHEGWIRALDFTRETSDPDSDLLLASASQDKYIRLWRFHQGNELPVVSSALNDPALGGLVKSLSNKAHWIESTTSKHSITFEALLLGHEDWIYTASWRHRDGKLQLLSTSEDNSLAFWESDPASGVWVCITRLGEISAQKGSTSATGSAGGFWIGLWSPDGNSVVSLGRTGSWRKWTYSSAEDMWAQQVAITGHVREVRGVTWSRDGSYLLSTSSDQTTRLFSQWRREGHASSWHEFSRPQIHGYDLNCVDAISDTEFVSGADEKLLRVFDEPKGVAEMLSKLCDIKASNTTDLPDAANIPVLGLSNKAIQAVGDEEEVENGEDDEREAVDPASIIRKSALEFTHPPFEDHLARHLLWPETEKLYGHGYEISAVAVSRDGGIVATACRASSVDHAVIRLYDTKEWLEVKPALKAHSLTVTSLQFSPDDKYLLSVGRDRQWVVWERSTEPSMYVLKHANPKGHSRMILNCAWTHFEQPTFLTAGRDKSVKIWQIVESEVHLKGIVTANAAVTAVASSAKVFDGKTWFAFGTETGEIGIATANAEGLDKVTVTTISAKISPAKTINQIVWRPGRTDEQKQQIAVATEDSSVRVYTVADDSA
;
A
#
# COMPACT_ATOMS: atom_id res chain seq x y z
N VAL A 1 4.46 -30.80 8.42
CA VAL A 1 4.39 -30.66 6.96
C VAL A 1 3.44 -31.73 6.44
N LYS A 2 2.63 -31.38 5.41
CA LYS A 2 1.71 -32.32 4.76
C LYS A 2 2.08 -32.47 3.30
N ILE A 3 2.12 -33.69 2.82
CA ILE A 3 2.37 -34.04 1.43
C ILE A 3 1.05 -34.44 0.79
N TRP A 4 0.71 -33.75 -0.31
CA TRP A 4 -0.52 -33.96 -1.06
C TRP A 4 -0.20 -34.41 -2.47
N ARG A 5 -1.00 -35.31 -3.03
CA ARG A 5 -0.97 -35.68 -4.44
C ARG A 5 -2.17 -35.07 -5.13
N PHE A 6 -1.91 -34.42 -6.25
CA PHE A 6 -2.93 -33.99 -7.19
C PHE A 6 -3.09 -35.06 -8.26
N VAL A 7 -4.30 -35.59 -8.38
CA VAL A 7 -4.68 -36.53 -9.44
C VAL A 7 -5.67 -35.80 -10.34
N HIS A 8 -5.35 -35.69 -11.61
CA HIS A 8 -6.22 -35.08 -12.60
C HIS A 8 -6.63 -36.12 -13.65
N ASP A 9 -7.81 -35.92 -14.24
CA ASP A 9 -8.24 -36.68 -15.41
C ASP A 9 -7.46 -36.22 -16.66
N GLU A 10 -7.51 -37.00 -17.75
CA GLU A 10 -6.79 -36.71 -19.00
C GLU A 10 -7.18 -35.36 -19.63
N LEU A 11 -8.33 -34.81 -19.27
CA LEU A 11 -8.88 -33.54 -19.77
C LEU A 11 -8.73 -32.37 -18.80
N PHE A 12 -8.11 -32.58 -17.62
CA PHE A 12 -8.03 -31.58 -16.53
C PHE A 12 -9.37 -31.00 -16.10
N THR A 13 -10.46 -31.74 -16.27
CA THR A 13 -11.83 -31.31 -15.92
C THR A 13 -12.14 -31.52 -14.44
N SER A 14 -11.41 -32.43 -13.79
CA SER A 14 -11.49 -32.68 -12.35
C SER A 14 -10.11 -32.82 -11.73
N ILE A 15 -9.94 -32.29 -10.53
CA ILE A 15 -8.73 -32.44 -9.70
C ILE A 15 -9.15 -33.09 -8.40
N ASP A 16 -8.62 -34.27 -8.14
CA ASP A 16 -8.71 -34.93 -6.82
C ASP A 16 -7.45 -34.66 -6.02
N VAL A 17 -7.60 -34.36 -4.72
CA VAL A 17 -6.50 -33.99 -3.84
C VAL A 17 -6.41 -34.99 -2.69
N GLN A 18 -5.37 -35.80 -2.69
CA GLN A 18 -5.17 -36.90 -1.72
C GLN A 18 -4.02 -36.58 -0.77
N LEU A 19 -4.28 -36.64 0.55
CA LEU A 19 -3.23 -36.51 1.54
C LEU A 19 -2.42 -37.82 1.58
N LEU A 20 -1.14 -37.78 1.18
CA LEU A 20 -0.25 -38.93 1.16
C LEU A 20 0.45 -39.15 2.50
N GLN A 21 0.94 -38.08 3.11
CA GLN A 21 1.76 -38.16 4.32
C GLN A 21 1.63 -36.90 5.18
N THR A 22 1.68 -37.10 6.50
CA THR A 22 1.88 -36.04 7.48
C THR A 22 3.20 -36.22 8.17
N ILE A 23 4.14 -35.30 8.01
CA ILE A 23 5.45 -35.30 8.65
C ILE A 23 5.37 -34.45 9.91
N THR A 24 5.61 -35.07 11.07
CA THR A 24 5.75 -34.37 12.34
C THR A 24 7.22 -34.05 12.58
N LEU A 25 7.52 -32.73 12.68
CA LEU A 25 8.89 -32.26 12.90
C LEU A 25 9.32 -32.55 14.33
N SER A 26 10.50 -33.17 14.50
CA SER A 26 11.12 -33.44 15.78
C SER A 26 12.56 -32.97 15.80
N PRO A 27 12.96 -32.16 16.80
CA PRO A 27 12.11 -31.51 17.80
C PRO A 27 11.12 -30.53 17.17
N LYS A 28 10.00 -30.21 17.84
CA LYS A 28 8.94 -29.31 17.35
C LYS A 28 9.47 -27.90 17.14
N TYR A 29 9.13 -27.31 16.01
CA TYR A 29 9.35 -25.89 15.67
C TYR A 29 8.33 -25.44 14.61
N PHE A 30 8.25 -24.15 14.35
CA PHE A 30 7.41 -23.63 13.27
C PHE A 30 8.21 -23.63 11.96
N PRO A 31 7.83 -24.46 10.96
CA PRO A 31 8.42 -24.38 9.63
C PRO A 31 7.97 -23.06 8.97
N LEU A 32 8.93 -22.28 8.50
CA LEU A 32 8.69 -21.02 7.80
C LEU A 32 8.86 -21.17 6.30
N ILE A 33 9.72 -22.11 5.88
CA ILE A 33 10.05 -22.32 4.48
C ILE A 33 10.24 -23.80 4.17
N LEU A 34 9.87 -24.19 2.97
CA LEU A 34 10.03 -25.51 2.38
C LEU A 34 10.67 -25.34 0.99
N ALA A 35 11.58 -26.22 0.64
CA ALA A 35 12.09 -26.35 -0.73
C ALA A 35 12.06 -27.80 -1.15
N LEU A 36 11.60 -28.07 -2.37
CA LEU A 36 11.46 -29.40 -2.94
C LEU A 36 12.20 -29.46 -4.27
N ALA A 37 13.01 -30.50 -4.50
CA ALA A 37 13.69 -30.72 -5.76
C ALA A 37 13.77 -32.22 -6.12
N GLN A 38 13.99 -32.49 -7.39
CA GLN A 38 14.34 -33.82 -7.87
C GLN A 38 15.78 -34.11 -7.46
N LEU A 39 16.00 -35.16 -6.66
CA LEU A 39 17.34 -35.58 -6.24
C LEU A 39 18.01 -36.45 -7.32
N ASP A 40 17.31 -37.46 -7.76
CA ASP A 40 17.68 -38.36 -8.86
C ASP A 40 16.43 -38.79 -9.65
N ALA A 41 16.55 -39.74 -10.58
CA ALA A 41 15.44 -40.12 -11.47
C ALA A 41 14.19 -40.62 -10.72
N GLU A 42 14.32 -41.20 -9.51
CA GLU A 42 13.21 -41.80 -8.77
C GLU A 42 12.91 -41.12 -7.43
N SER A 43 13.84 -40.32 -6.92
CA SER A 43 13.73 -39.74 -5.57
C SER A 43 13.69 -38.23 -5.58
N MET A 44 12.90 -37.68 -4.67
CA MET A 44 12.83 -36.25 -4.39
C MET A 44 13.48 -35.91 -3.05
N VAL A 45 14.03 -34.70 -2.93
CA VAL A 45 14.54 -34.15 -1.68
C VAL A 45 13.67 -32.98 -1.24
N LEU A 46 13.28 -32.99 0.02
CA LEU A 46 12.54 -31.92 0.69
C LEU A 46 13.39 -31.34 1.81
N ALA A 47 13.72 -30.06 1.71
CA ALA A 47 14.34 -29.29 2.79
C ALA A 47 13.28 -28.52 3.58
N VAL A 48 13.36 -28.58 4.91
CA VAL A 48 12.42 -27.92 5.84
C VAL A 48 13.21 -27.11 6.85
N ALA A 49 12.92 -25.83 6.97
CA ALA A 49 13.55 -24.93 7.93
C ALA A 49 12.56 -23.89 8.49
N GLY A 50 12.95 -23.18 9.54
CA GLY A 50 12.09 -22.16 10.15
C GLY A 50 12.67 -21.55 11.42
N THR A 51 11.91 -21.56 12.52
CA THR A 51 12.27 -20.93 13.79
C THR A 51 13.41 -21.62 14.56
N ARG A 52 14.01 -22.66 13.98
CA ARG A 52 15.25 -23.27 14.44
C ARG A 52 16.39 -23.00 13.45
N PRO A 53 17.63 -22.89 13.94
CA PRO A 53 18.79 -22.62 13.08
C PRO A 53 19.32 -23.91 12.38
N THR A 54 18.43 -24.86 12.10
CA THR A 54 18.78 -26.15 11.46
C THR A 54 17.84 -26.43 10.30
N ILE A 55 18.37 -27.09 9.27
CA ILE A 55 17.62 -27.54 8.09
C ILE A 55 17.45 -29.05 8.20
N GLN A 56 16.22 -29.52 8.16
CA GLN A 56 15.91 -30.95 8.08
C GLN A 56 15.74 -31.36 6.63
N ILE A 57 16.51 -32.38 6.22
CA ILE A 57 16.50 -32.93 4.87
C ILE A 57 15.77 -34.27 4.89
N PHE A 58 14.71 -34.33 4.10
CA PHE A 58 13.92 -35.53 3.90
C PHE A 58 14.10 -36.04 2.47
N VAL A 59 14.26 -37.32 2.29
CA VAL A 59 14.37 -37.95 0.97
C VAL A 59 13.17 -38.88 0.76
N SER A 60 12.57 -38.85 -0.44
CA SER A 60 11.45 -39.72 -0.78
C SER A 60 11.95 -41.11 -1.12
N ARG A 61 11.34 -42.13 -0.52
CA ARG A 61 11.47 -43.55 -0.87
C ARG A 61 10.05 -44.12 -0.98
N ASP A 62 9.75 -44.73 -2.08
CA ASP A 62 8.42 -45.31 -2.34
C ASP A 62 7.26 -44.34 -2.04
N THR A 63 7.37 -43.10 -2.50
CA THR A 63 6.40 -42.01 -2.29
C THR A 63 6.33 -41.44 -0.88
N GLN A 64 7.13 -41.93 0.07
CA GLN A 64 7.18 -41.42 1.46
C GLN A 64 8.49 -40.72 1.76
N PHE A 65 8.41 -39.55 2.39
CA PHE A 65 9.55 -38.74 2.81
C PHE A 65 10.05 -39.19 4.19
N GLN A 66 11.34 -39.52 4.29
CA GLN A 66 12.01 -39.90 5.53
C GLN A 66 13.14 -38.96 5.87
N LEU A 67 13.27 -38.59 7.16
CA LEU A 67 14.36 -37.70 7.61
C LEU A 67 15.70 -38.43 7.39
N SER A 68 16.55 -37.82 6.56
CA SER A 68 17.84 -38.40 6.15
C SER A 68 19.02 -37.63 6.69
N ALA A 69 18.92 -36.31 6.88
CA ALA A 69 19.99 -35.48 7.44
C ALA A 69 19.43 -34.25 8.17
N THR A 70 20.26 -33.65 9.05
CA THR A 70 20.02 -32.37 9.66
C THR A 70 21.28 -31.52 9.50
N LEU A 71 21.14 -30.40 8.78
CA LEU A 71 22.23 -29.48 8.53
C LEU A 71 22.20 -28.38 9.60
N SER A 72 23.36 -28.06 10.14
CA SER A 72 23.54 -27.04 11.17
C SER A 72 24.60 -26.02 10.77
N GLY A 73 24.53 -24.83 11.33
CA GLY A 73 25.52 -23.77 11.07
C GLY A 73 24.92 -22.38 11.13
N HIS A 74 23.63 -22.19 10.84
CA HIS A 74 22.93 -20.94 11.11
C HIS A 74 22.77 -20.71 12.62
N GLU A 75 22.72 -19.42 13.02
CA GLU A 75 22.54 -18.99 14.41
C GLU A 75 21.16 -18.31 14.63
N GLY A 76 20.43 -17.99 13.55
CA GLY A 76 19.12 -17.38 13.55
C GLY A 76 18.05 -18.22 12.82
N TRP A 77 16.83 -17.69 12.77
CA TRP A 77 15.73 -18.31 12.02
C TRP A 77 16.05 -18.35 10.53
N ILE A 78 15.79 -19.49 9.90
CA ILE A 78 15.99 -19.64 8.46
C ILE A 78 14.70 -19.22 7.76
N ARG A 79 14.84 -18.26 6.86
CA ARG A 79 13.72 -17.59 6.20
C ARG A 79 13.55 -18.00 4.74
N ALA A 80 14.62 -18.44 4.10
CA ALA A 80 14.58 -18.88 2.71
C ALA A 80 15.38 -20.17 2.50
N LEU A 81 14.86 -21.00 1.63
CA LEU A 81 15.50 -22.19 1.06
C LEU A 81 15.18 -22.23 -0.43
N ASP A 82 16.17 -22.45 -1.27
CA ASP A 82 15.97 -22.63 -2.71
C ASP A 82 16.97 -23.62 -3.27
N PHE A 83 16.48 -24.55 -4.10
CA PHE A 83 17.29 -25.54 -4.79
C PHE A 83 17.51 -25.16 -6.25
N THR A 84 18.69 -25.49 -6.75
CA THR A 84 18.98 -25.45 -8.20
C THR A 84 19.98 -26.50 -8.57
N ARG A 85 20.02 -26.90 -9.85
CA ARG A 85 21.13 -27.65 -10.42
C ARG A 85 22.29 -26.71 -10.73
N GLU A 86 23.53 -27.18 -10.57
CA GLU A 86 24.73 -26.40 -10.87
C GLU A 86 24.80 -25.98 -12.35
N THR A 87 24.38 -26.90 -13.22
CA THR A 87 24.27 -26.67 -14.66
C THR A 87 22.90 -27.08 -15.18
N SER A 88 22.66 -26.88 -16.48
CA SER A 88 21.44 -27.37 -17.16
C SER A 88 21.36 -28.88 -17.30
N ASP A 89 22.43 -29.61 -16.96
CA ASP A 89 22.45 -31.06 -16.95
C ASP A 89 21.66 -31.61 -15.76
N PRO A 90 20.66 -32.49 -15.99
CA PRO A 90 19.91 -33.12 -14.92
C PRO A 90 20.76 -33.93 -13.92
N ASP A 91 21.91 -34.42 -14.34
CA ASP A 91 22.83 -35.21 -13.51
C ASP A 91 23.89 -34.34 -12.81
N SER A 92 23.89 -33.01 -13.02
CA SER A 92 24.79 -32.10 -12.30
C SER A 92 24.44 -32.03 -10.82
N ASP A 93 25.39 -31.62 -9.99
CA ASP A 93 25.20 -31.46 -8.56
C ASP A 93 24.01 -30.53 -8.24
N LEU A 94 23.26 -30.89 -7.21
CA LEU A 94 22.17 -30.07 -6.71
C LEU A 94 22.70 -29.14 -5.62
N LEU A 95 22.41 -27.85 -5.72
CA LEU A 95 22.79 -26.82 -4.75
C LEU A 95 21.55 -26.36 -3.98
N LEU A 96 21.70 -26.17 -2.68
CA LEU A 96 20.71 -25.54 -1.81
C LEU A 96 21.26 -24.26 -1.24
N ALA A 97 20.57 -23.15 -1.45
CA ALA A 97 20.80 -21.91 -0.71
C ALA A 97 19.90 -21.87 0.52
N SER A 98 20.45 -21.48 1.65
CA SER A 98 19.70 -21.20 2.89
C SER A 98 20.04 -19.83 3.41
N ALA A 99 19.01 -18.97 3.62
CA ALA A 99 19.19 -17.61 4.11
C ALA A 99 18.50 -17.41 5.47
N SER A 100 19.14 -16.64 6.35
CA SER A 100 18.76 -16.57 7.75
C SER A 100 18.76 -15.14 8.32
N GLN A 101 18.12 -14.99 9.47
CA GLN A 101 18.18 -13.81 10.32
C GLN A 101 19.57 -13.58 10.94
N ASP A 102 20.50 -14.52 10.81
CA ASP A 102 21.91 -14.34 11.21
C ASP A 102 22.71 -13.52 10.21
N LYS A 103 22.07 -12.95 9.16
CA LYS A 103 22.66 -12.11 8.09
C LYS A 103 23.52 -12.87 7.08
N TYR A 104 23.47 -14.20 7.11
CA TYR A 104 24.30 -15.05 6.25
C TYR A 104 23.44 -15.91 5.33
N ILE A 105 24.02 -16.21 4.16
CA ILE A 105 23.51 -17.26 3.27
C ILE A 105 24.53 -18.39 3.29
N ARG A 106 24.04 -19.60 3.43
CA ARG A 106 24.87 -20.80 3.35
C ARG A 106 24.47 -21.58 2.11
N LEU A 107 25.48 -22.04 1.37
CA LEU A 107 25.30 -22.92 0.22
C LEU A 107 25.71 -24.33 0.63
N TRP A 108 24.91 -25.29 0.16
CA TRP A 108 25.10 -26.71 0.43
C TRP A 108 25.06 -27.45 -0.90
N ARG A 109 26.07 -28.31 -1.14
CA ARG A 109 26.20 -29.13 -2.34
C ARG A 109 25.73 -30.53 -2.07
N PHE A 110 24.86 -31.07 -2.90
CA PHE A 110 24.42 -32.47 -2.93
C PHE A 110 25.09 -33.13 -4.12
N HIS A 111 26.09 -33.95 -3.85
CA HIS A 111 26.88 -34.64 -4.85
C HIS A 111 26.51 -36.11 -4.89
N GLN A 112 26.26 -36.65 -6.08
CA GLN A 112 25.92 -38.06 -6.30
C GLN A 112 27.18 -38.91 -6.40
N GLY A 113 27.26 -39.97 -5.62
CA GLY A 113 28.37 -40.91 -5.66
C GLY A 113 28.85 -41.32 -4.27
N ASN A 114 29.90 -42.14 -4.26
CA ASN A 114 30.55 -42.64 -3.04
C ASN A 114 31.76 -41.83 -2.62
N GLU A 115 32.16 -40.88 -3.47
CA GLU A 115 33.28 -39.99 -3.23
C GLU A 115 32.76 -38.59 -2.85
N LEU A 116 33.60 -37.82 -2.19
CA LEU A 116 33.28 -36.41 -1.91
C LEU A 116 33.56 -35.57 -3.16
N PRO A 117 32.77 -34.48 -3.39
CA PRO A 117 33.06 -33.55 -4.50
C PRO A 117 34.48 -33.02 -4.39
N VAL A 118 35.11 -32.73 -5.51
CA VAL A 118 36.44 -32.09 -5.53
C VAL A 118 36.31 -30.73 -4.88
N VAL A 119 37.04 -30.52 -3.80
CA VAL A 119 37.03 -29.26 -3.05
C VAL A 119 37.46 -28.13 -3.97
N SER A 120 36.68 -27.06 -4.09
CA SER A 120 37.04 -25.89 -4.88
C SER A 120 38.35 -25.31 -4.36
N SER A 121 39.21 -24.81 -5.26
CA SER A 121 40.52 -24.21 -4.93
C SER A 121 40.43 -23.05 -3.91
N ALA A 122 39.23 -22.48 -3.71
CA ALA A 122 38.94 -21.43 -2.75
C ALA A 122 39.16 -21.84 -1.27
N LEU A 123 39.00 -23.12 -0.94
CA LEU A 123 39.24 -23.62 0.44
C LEU A 123 40.73 -23.62 0.78
N ASN A 124 41.61 -23.50 -0.20
CA ASN A 124 43.06 -23.46 -0.02
C ASN A 124 43.64 -22.05 -0.10
N ASP A 125 42.84 -20.99 -0.21
CA ASP A 125 43.30 -19.60 -0.27
C ASP A 125 43.84 -19.16 1.12
N PRO A 126 45.14 -18.81 1.21
CA PRO A 126 45.73 -18.32 2.45
C PRO A 126 45.09 -17.02 2.98
N ALA A 127 44.46 -16.22 2.14
CA ALA A 127 43.78 -14.98 2.52
C ALA A 127 42.51 -15.23 3.35
N LEU A 128 41.87 -16.39 3.21
CA LEU A 128 40.70 -16.83 3.96
C LEU A 128 41.05 -17.63 5.21
N GLY A 129 42.33 -17.79 5.53
CA GLY A 129 42.91 -18.77 6.44
C GLY A 129 42.42 -18.81 7.91
N GLY A 130 41.73 -17.77 8.38
CA GLY A 130 41.10 -17.79 9.72
C GLY A 130 39.65 -18.26 9.72
N LEU A 131 38.88 -17.91 8.69
CA LEU A 131 37.47 -18.27 8.54
C LEU A 131 37.30 -19.73 8.08
N VAL A 132 38.17 -20.23 7.23
CA VAL A 132 38.10 -21.60 6.67
C VAL A 132 38.33 -22.66 7.76
N LYS A 133 39.14 -22.38 8.78
CA LYS A 133 39.36 -23.33 9.90
C LYS A 133 38.16 -23.54 10.80
N SER A 134 37.14 -22.68 10.77
CA SER A 134 35.90 -22.82 11.54
C SER A 134 34.79 -23.48 10.75
N LEU A 135 34.92 -23.62 9.43
CA LEU A 135 33.93 -24.26 8.57
C LEU A 135 34.10 -25.79 8.63
N SER A 136 33.06 -26.48 9.07
CA SER A 136 33.06 -27.93 9.21
C SER A 136 33.03 -28.60 7.82
N ASN A 137 34.09 -29.34 7.47
CA ASN A 137 34.12 -30.22 6.29
C ASN A 137 33.31 -31.52 6.50
N LYS A 138 32.37 -31.53 7.41
CA LYS A 138 31.54 -32.70 7.72
C LYS A 138 30.59 -32.95 6.54
N ALA A 139 30.74 -34.09 5.89
CA ALA A 139 29.79 -34.62 4.94
C ALA A 139 28.63 -35.34 5.66
N HIS A 140 27.39 -35.04 5.23
CA HIS A 140 26.22 -35.79 5.62
C HIS A 140 25.87 -36.73 4.46
N TRP A 141 25.91 -38.03 4.74
CA TRP A 141 25.55 -39.05 3.75
C TRP A 141 24.05 -39.32 3.79
N ILE A 142 23.42 -39.28 2.62
CA ILE A 142 22.02 -39.64 2.44
C ILE A 142 21.90 -40.68 1.33
N GLU A 143 20.88 -41.49 1.38
CA GLU A 143 20.60 -42.55 0.41
C GLU A 143 19.22 -42.31 -0.22
N SER A 144 19.17 -42.31 -1.52
CA SER A 144 17.94 -42.39 -2.29
C SER A 144 17.55 -43.82 -2.59
N THR A 145 16.57 -44.08 -3.42
CA THR A 145 16.19 -45.42 -3.88
C THR A 145 17.29 -46.06 -4.76
N THR A 146 17.99 -45.24 -5.54
CA THR A 146 18.90 -45.71 -6.61
C THR A 146 20.36 -45.37 -6.34
N SER A 147 20.65 -44.38 -5.53
CA SER A 147 22.00 -43.81 -5.42
C SER A 147 22.29 -43.28 -4.01
N LYS A 148 23.58 -43.10 -3.74
CA LYS A 148 24.08 -42.48 -2.51
C LYS A 148 24.54 -41.05 -2.83
N HIS A 149 24.27 -40.13 -1.93
CA HIS A 149 24.65 -38.73 -2.08
C HIS A 149 25.37 -38.23 -0.82
N SER A 150 26.31 -37.31 -1.01
CA SER A 150 26.91 -36.55 0.08
C SER A 150 26.38 -35.14 0.08
N ILE A 151 26.09 -34.60 1.28
CA ILE A 151 25.78 -33.17 1.45
C ILE A 151 26.97 -32.51 2.13
N THR A 152 27.60 -31.55 1.46
CA THR A 152 28.74 -30.81 1.96
C THR A 152 28.44 -29.32 2.03
N PHE A 153 29.11 -28.65 2.94
CA PHE A 153 29.09 -27.19 2.98
C PHE A 153 29.90 -26.62 1.80
N GLU A 154 29.28 -25.77 0.97
CA GLU A 154 29.89 -25.20 -0.24
C GLU A 154 30.48 -23.81 0.03
N ALA A 155 29.65 -22.88 0.54
CA ALA A 155 30.06 -21.50 0.74
C ALA A 155 29.26 -20.78 1.80
N LEU A 156 29.88 -19.75 2.41
CA LEU A 156 29.24 -18.76 3.26
C LEU A 156 29.26 -17.41 2.55
N LEU A 157 28.09 -16.83 2.25
CA LEU A 157 27.96 -15.54 1.61
C LEU A 157 27.80 -14.47 2.69
N LEU A 158 28.73 -13.52 2.69
CA LEU A 158 28.84 -12.41 3.65
C LEU A 158 28.63 -11.08 2.91
N GLY A 159 27.75 -10.21 3.41
CA GLY A 159 27.57 -8.89 2.80
C GLY A 159 26.29 -8.17 3.20
N HIS A 160 25.25 -8.88 3.64
CA HIS A 160 24.09 -8.23 4.24
C HIS A 160 24.38 -7.77 5.68
N GLU A 161 23.78 -6.63 6.04
CA GLU A 161 23.97 -6.03 7.37
C GLU A 161 22.84 -6.38 8.34
N ASP A 162 21.73 -6.96 7.83
CA ASP A 162 20.56 -7.34 8.63
C ASP A 162 19.89 -8.62 8.09
N TRP A 163 18.77 -9.03 8.69
CA TRP A 163 18.05 -10.25 8.38
C TRP A 163 17.82 -10.44 6.88
N ILE A 164 18.04 -11.65 6.39
CA ILE A 164 17.79 -12.00 5.00
C ILE A 164 16.44 -12.69 4.92
N TYR A 165 15.58 -12.23 4.01
CA TYR A 165 14.22 -12.72 3.86
C TYR A 165 14.06 -13.74 2.76
N THR A 166 14.68 -13.50 1.60
CA THR A 166 14.60 -14.41 0.45
C THR A 166 15.96 -14.66 -0.17
N ALA A 167 16.07 -15.82 -0.78
CA ALA A 167 17.17 -16.20 -1.65
C ALA A 167 16.57 -17.01 -2.80
N SER A 168 16.88 -16.68 -4.05
CA SER A 168 16.35 -17.35 -5.22
C SER A 168 17.38 -17.46 -6.34
N TRP A 169 17.46 -18.63 -6.93
CA TRP A 169 18.39 -18.95 -7.97
C TRP A 169 17.91 -18.54 -9.36
N ARG A 170 18.86 -18.27 -10.25
CA ARG A 170 18.65 -18.25 -11.70
C ARG A 170 19.88 -18.72 -12.45
N HIS A 171 19.67 -19.16 -13.69
CA HIS A 171 20.73 -19.36 -14.69
C HIS A 171 20.71 -18.20 -15.70
N ARG A 172 21.86 -17.59 -15.95
CA ARG A 172 22.04 -16.55 -16.97
C ARG A 172 23.36 -16.76 -17.69
N ASP A 173 23.32 -16.84 -19.03
CA ASP A 173 24.50 -16.98 -19.89
C ASP A 173 25.43 -18.12 -19.47
N GLY A 174 24.86 -19.26 -19.03
CA GLY A 174 25.59 -20.42 -18.54
C GLY A 174 26.17 -20.27 -17.12
N LYS A 175 25.92 -19.16 -16.44
CA LYS A 175 26.34 -18.90 -15.06
C LYS A 175 25.17 -19.01 -14.09
N LEU A 176 25.48 -19.50 -12.91
CA LEU A 176 24.54 -19.58 -11.81
C LEU A 176 24.60 -18.31 -10.95
N GLN A 177 23.47 -17.66 -10.74
CA GLN A 177 23.36 -16.46 -9.92
C GLN A 177 22.31 -16.64 -8.82
N LEU A 178 22.58 -16.08 -7.65
CA LEU A 178 21.64 -16.02 -6.52
C LEU A 178 21.23 -14.58 -6.25
N LEU A 179 19.93 -14.35 -6.14
CA LEU A 179 19.34 -13.10 -5.65
C LEU A 179 19.02 -13.25 -4.17
N SER A 180 19.41 -12.30 -3.34
CA SER A 180 18.97 -12.21 -1.95
C SER A 180 18.38 -10.85 -1.59
N THR A 181 17.44 -10.83 -0.63
CA THR A 181 16.80 -9.62 -0.12
C THR A 181 16.91 -9.55 1.39
N SER A 182 17.12 -8.34 1.92
CA SER A 182 17.38 -8.14 3.35
C SER A 182 16.62 -6.95 3.94
N GLU A 183 16.47 -6.99 5.25
CA GLU A 183 15.99 -5.86 6.09
C GLU A 183 16.94 -4.65 6.02
N ASP A 184 18.17 -4.82 5.55
CA ASP A 184 19.14 -3.73 5.32
C ASP A 184 18.79 -2.84 4.11
N ASN A 185 17.58 -2.97 3.53
CA ASN A 185 17.11 -2.24 2.34
C ASN A 185 17.92 -2.52 1.08
N SER A 186 18.55 -3.68 0.97
CA SER A 186 19.31 -4.05 -0.22
C SER A 186 18.91 -5.40 -0.82
N LEU A 187 19.13 -5.48 -2.12
CA LEU A 187 19.19 -6.69 -2.92
C LEU A 187 20.66 -6.98 -3.21
N ALA A 188 21.08 -8.22 -3.13
CA ALA A 188 22.44 -8.61 -3.52
C ALA A 188 22.38 -9.74 -4.56
N PHE A 189 23.23 -9.65 -5.58
CA PHE A 189 23.44 -10.68 -6.57
C PHE A 189 24.81 -11.34 -6.32
N TRP A 190 24.76 -12.67 -6.23
CA TRP A 190 25.94 -13.47 -5.93
C TRP A 190 26.24 -14.39 -7.10
N GLU A 191 27.52 -14.51 -7.43
CA GLU A 191 28.03 -15.36 -8.49
C GLU A 191 29.35 -15.99 -8.05
N SER A 192 29.60 -17.20 -8.51
CA SER A 192 30.90 -17.83 -8.29
C SER A 192 31.92 -17.26 -9.28
N ASP A 193 33.04 -16.76 -8.78
CA ASP A 193 34.15 -16.35 -9.64
C ASP A 193 34.75 -17.58 -10.37
N PRO A 194 34.78 -17.57 -11.71
CA PRO A 194 35.22 -18.73 -12.48
C PRO A 194 36.68 -19.17 -12.22
N ALA A 195 37.52 -18.23 -11.78
CA ALA A 195 38.94 -18.50 -11.58
C ALA A 195 39.22 -19.13 -10.22
N SER A 196 38.54 -18.66 -9.17
CA SER A 196 38.79 -19.09 -7.79
C SER A 196 37.72 -20.01 -7.22
N GLY A 197 36.52 -20.06 -7.84
CA GLY A 197 35.35 -20.76 -7.31
C GLY A 197 34.74 -20.05 -6.07
N VAL A 198 35.21 -18.87 -5.68
CA VAL A 198 34.71 -18.13 -4.54
C VAL A 198 33.42 -17.40 -4.92
N TRP A 199 32.40 -17.50 -4.09
CA TRP A 199 31.16 -16.77 -4.26
C TRP A 199 31.32 -15.32 -3.82
N VAL A 200 31.03 -14.37 -4.71
CA VAL A 200 31.18 -12.93 -4.49
C VAL A 200 29.87 -12.19 -4.78
N CYS A 201 29.66 -11.08 -4.09
CA CYS A 201 28.58 -10.16 -4.40
C CYS A 201 28.99 -9.31 -5.61
N ILE A 202 28.38 -9.56 -6.76
CA ILE A 202 28.69 -8.84 -8.01
C ILE A 202 27.91 -7.54 -8.15
N THR A 203 26.74 -7.45 -7.54
CA THR A 203 25.86 -6.26 -7.62
C THR A 203 25.05 -6.13 -6.34
N ARG A 204 24.93 -4.91 -5.84
CA ARG A 204 24.06 -4.56 -4.74
C ARG A 204 23.14 -3.42 -5.17
N LEU A 205 21.84 -3.60 -5.03
CA LEU A 205 20.80 -2.63 -5.39
C LEU A 205 20.01 -2.25 -4.15
N GLY A 206 19.35 -1.10 -4.17
CA GLY A 206 18.45 -0.67 -3.12
C GLY A 206 18.89 0.65 -2.48
N GLU A 207 18.40 0.92 -1.29
CA GLU A 207 18.68 2.16 -0.57
C GLU A 207 19.99 2.06 0.21
N ILE A 208 21.08 2.25 -0.46
CA ILE A 208 22.42 2.30 0.16
C ILE A 208 22.64 3.73 0.67
N SER A 209 21.96 4.11 1.74
CA SER A 209 22.14 5.42 2.37
C SER A 209 22.97 5.29 3.63
N ALA A 210 24.00 6.12 3.76
CA ALA A 210 24.78 6.27 4.97
C ALA A 210 23.97 6.90 6.14
N GLN A 211 22.78 7.41 5.87
CA GLN A 211 21.91 8.08 6.84
C GLN A 211 20.97 7.08 7.51
N LYS A 212 21.42 6.37 8.50
CA LYS A 212 20.61 5.44 9.31
C LYS A 212 19.59 6.12 10.25
N GLY A 213 19.54 7.45 10.34
CA GLY A 213 18.83 8.16 11.40
C GLY A 213 17.42 8.62 11.11
N SER A 214 17.06 8.92 9.86
CA SER A 214 15.77 9.57 9.52
C SER A 214 14.58 8.62 9.33
N THR A 215 14.78 7.32 9.43
CA THR A 215 13.78 6.30 9.08
C THR A 215 13.05 5.69 10.27
N SER A 216 13.39 6.06 11.51
CA SER A 216 13.05 5.25 12.67
C SER A 216 11.70 5.52 13.30
N ALA A 217 11.05 6.67 13.09
CA ALA A 217 9.81 6.98 13.82
C ALA A 217 8.52 6.68 13.02
N THR A 218 8.49 6.93 11.73
CA THR A 218 7.22 6.84 10.97
C THR A 218 7.35 6.40 9.51
N GLY A 219 8.55 6.40 8.95
CA GLY A 219 8.76 6.24 7.52
C GLY A 219 9.92 5.33 7.13
N SER A 220 10.29 4.39 7.99
CA SER A 220 11.26 3.37 7.60
C SER A 220 10.79 2.72 6.31
N ALA A 221 11.57 2.86 5.24
CA ALA A 221 11.35 2.11 4.00
C ALA A 221 11.32 0.59 4.26
N GLY A 222 11.72 0.19 5.47
CA GLY A 222 11.65 -1.11 6.11
C GLY A 222 11.89 -2.25 5.16
N GLY A 223 13.06 -2.80 5.13
CA GLY A 223 13.50 -4.04 4.50
C GLY A 223 12.86 -4.51 3.19
N PHE A 224 13.57 -5.24 2.41
CA PHE A 224 13.03 -5.93 1.24
C PHE A 224 12.63 -7.35 1.60
N TRP A 225 11.32 -7.61 1.71
CA TRP A 225 10.77 -8.86 2.17
C TRP A 225 10.74 -9.97 1.12
N ILE A 226 10.69 -9.59 -0.16
CA ILE A 226 10.70 -10.53 -1.27
C ILE A 226 11.43 -9.93 -2.45
N GLY A 227 12.18 -10.76 -3.17
CA GLY A 227 12.80 -10.43 -4.45
C GLY A 227 12.46 -11.50 -5.48
N LEU A 228 12.09 -11.06 -6.68
CA LEU A 228 11.72 -11.93 -7.78
C LEU A 228 12.48 -11.54 -9.05
N TRP A 229 13.00 -12.54 -9.74
CA TRP A 229 13.51 -12.40 -11.11
C TRP A 229 12.34 -12.31 -12.09
N SER A 230 12.47 -11.49 -13.13
CA SER A 230 11.63 -11.63 -14.31
C SER A 230 11.98 -12.94 -15.06
N PRO A 231 11.02 -13.52 -15.80
CA PRO A 231 11.28 -14.77 -16.54
C PRO A 231 12.45 -14.69 -17.53
N ASP A 232 12.69 -13.52 -18.11
CA ASP A 232 13.81 -13.24 -19.01
C ASP A 232 15.13 -12.92 -18.27
N GLY A 233 15.08 -12.79 -16.94
CA GLY A 233 16.22 -12.44 -16.11
C GLY A 233 16.76 -11.01 -16.26
N ASN A 234 16.12 -10.16 -17.05
CA ASN A 234 16.58 -8.79 -17.29
C ASN A 234 16.00 -7.77 -16.33
N SER A 235 15.05 -8.17 -15.49
CA SER A 235 14.49 -7.32 -14.45
C SER A 235 14.42 -8.03 -13.11
N VAL A 236 14.49 -7.24 -12.05
CA VAL A 236 14.25 -7.68 -10.68
C VAL A 236 13.20 -6.77 -10.06
N VAL A 237 12.29 -7.36 -9.32
CA VAL A 237 11.32 -6.62 -8.52
C VAL A 237 11.48 -6.99 -7.05
N SER A 238 11.25 -6.01 -6.18
CA SER A 238 11.25 -6.22 -4.74
C SER A 238 10.06 -5.53 -4.10
N LEU A 239 9.49 -6.16 -3.07
CA LEU A 239 8.45 -5.59 -2.23
C LEU A 239 9.01 -5.34 -0.84
N GLY A 240 8.86 -4.11 -0.35
CA GLY A 240 9.23 -3.72 0.99
C GLY A 240 8.03 -3.55 1.92
N ARG A 241 8.30 -3.17 3.16
CA ARG A 241 7.32 -2.98 4.23
C ARG A 241 6.27 -1.91 3.92
N THR A 242 6.62 -0.91 3.14
CA THR A 242 5.72 0.18 2.73
C THR A 242 4.69 -0.24 1.68
N GLY A 243 4.75 -1.48 1.17
CA GLY A 243 3.85 -2.02 0.16
C GLY A 243 4.13 -1.54 -1.26
N SER A 244 5.22 -0.82 -1.45
CA SER A 244 5.63 -0.36 -2.76
C SER A 244 6.56 -1.35 -3.41
N TRP A 245 6.26 -1.67 -4.66
CA TRP A 245 7.15 -2.43 -5.50
C TRP A 245 8.26 -1.54 -6.02
N ARG A 246 9.49 -2.06 -6.00
CA ARG A 246 10.64 -1.48 -6.66
C ARG A 246 11.06 -2.39 -7.80
N LYS A 247 11.43 -1.81 -8.92
CA LYS A 247 11.87 -2.52 -10.11
C LYS A 247 13.21 -2.00 -10.58
N TRP A 248 14.11 -2.89 -10.91
CA TRP A 248 15.36 -2.58 -11.61
C TRP A 248 15.41 -3.40 -12.90
N THR A 249 15.90 -2.77 -13.95
CA THR A 249 16.11 -3.41 -15.26
C THR A 249 17.56 -3.25 -15.66
N TYR A 250 18.16 -4.31 -16.13
CA TYR A 250 19.53 -4.30 -16.61
C TYR A 250 19.62 -3.62 -17.98
N SER A 251 20.49 -2.62 -18.09
CA SER A 251 20.85 -1.95 -19.34
C SER A 251 22.14 -2.55 -19.88
N SER A 252 22.06 -3.31 -20.95
CA SER A 252 23.24 -3.89 -21.59
C SER A 252 24.14 -2.84 -22.25
N ALA A 253 23.60 -1.66 -22.57
CA ALA A 253 24.36 -0.56 -23.16
C ALA A 253 25.27 0.14 -22.12
N GLU A 254 24.82 0.20 -20.86
CA GLU A 254 25.50 0.88 -19.78
C GLU A 254 26.17 -0.09 -18.80
N ASP A 255 25.93 -1.40 -19.00
CA ASP A 255 26.37 -2.49 -18.11
C ASP A 255 25.97 -2.26 -16.65
N MET A 256 24.74 -1.76 -16.43
CA MET A 256 24.26 -1.45 -15.09
C MET A 256 22.76 -1.72 -14.92
N TRP A 257 22.36 -1.87 -13.66
CA TRP A 257 20.97 -1.98 -13.26
C TRP A 257 20.38 -0.60 -12.99
N ALA A 258 19.39 -0.19 -13.76
CA ALA A 258 18.68 1.07 -13.60
C ALA A 258 17.33 0.86 -12.91
N GLN A 259 17.04 1.70 -11.90
CA GLN A 259 15.73 1.70 -11.27
C GLN A 259 14.66 2.18 -12.24
N GLN A 260 13.51 1.54 -12.20
CA GLN A 260 12.35 1.83 -13.05
C GLN A 260 11.13 2.17 -12.21
N VAL A 261 10.21 2.92 -12.81
CA VAL A 261 8.90 3.20 -12.19
C VAL A 261 8.17 1.89 -11.97
N ALA A 262 7.66 1.72 -10.75
CA ALA A 262 6.91 0.54 -10.34
C ALA A 262 5.62 0.94 -9.62
N ILE A 263 4.81 -0.05 -9.22
CA ILE A 263 3.52 0.18 -8.58
C ILE A 263 3.72 0.48 -7.10
N THR A 264 3.08 1.57 -6.63
CA THR A 264 2.95 1.91 -5.22
C THR A 264 1.48 1.82 -4.80
N GLY A 265 1.21 1.70 -3.51
CA GLY A 265 -0.16 1.65 -2.99
C GLY A 265 -0.22 1.41 -1.49
N HIS A 266 -1.42 1.52 -0.94
CA HIS A 266 -1.66 1.26 0.47
C HIS A 266 -1.48 -0.22 0.84
N VAL A 267 -1.06 -0.48 2.08
CA VAL A 267 -0.84 -1.85 2.62
C VAL A 267 -1.90 -2.27 3.61
N ARG A 268 -2.78 -1.36 3.99
CA ARG A 268 -3.91 -1.61 4.87
C ARG A 268 -5.17 -0.98 4.30
N GLU A 269 -6.28 -1.18 5.00
CA GLU A 269 -7.59 -0.64 4.68
C GLU A 269 -7.54 0.84 4.28
N VAL A 270 -8.04 1.16 3.09
CA VAL A 270 -8.23 2.54 2.63
C VAL A 270 -9.57 3.03 3.14
N ARG A 271 -9.56 4.03 4.02
CA ARG A 271 -10.77 4.52 4.70
C ARG A 271 -11.38 5.75 4.05
N GLY A 272 -10.54 6.63 3.52
CA GLY A 272 -10.98 7.86 2.89
C GLY A 272 -10.41 8.07 1.51
N VAL A 273 -11.18 8.69 0.64
CA VAL A 273 -10.76 9.08 -0.70
C VAL A 273 -11.49 10.38 -1.11
N THR A 274 -10.76 11.33 -1.68
CA THR A 274 -11.32 12.58 -2.20
C THR A 274 -10.55 13.03 -3.44
N TRP A 275 -11.23 13.69 -4.36
CA TRP A 275 -10.60 14.39 -5.49
C TRP A 275 -10.20 15.79 -5.07
N SER A 276 -9.16 16.38 -5.73
CA SER A 276 -8.99 17.82 -5.76
C SER A 276 -10.26 18.50 -6.30
N ARG A 277 -10.48 19.78 -5.98
CA ARG A 277 -11.71 20.46 -6.37
C ARG A 277 -11.91 20.50 -7.89
N ASP A 278 -10.83 20.62 -8.65
CA ASP A 278 -10.83 20.56 -10.12
C ASP A 278 -10.82 19.13 -10.69
N GLY A 279 -10.66 18.10 -9.86
CA GLY A 279 -10.58 16.70 -10.26
C GLY A 279 -9.26 16.30 -10.91
N SER A 280 -8.20 17.04 -10.73
CA SER A 280 -6.90 16.79 -11.37
C SER A 280 -6.13 15.64 -10.72
N TYR A 281 -6.25 15.48 -9.41
CA TYR A 281 -5.62 14.40 -8.65
C TYR A 281 -6.57 13.80 -7.60
N LEU A 282 -6.20 12.65 -7.09
CA LEU A 282 -6.92 11.89 -6.08
C LEU A 282 -6.07 11.76 -4.82
N LEU A 283 -6.64 12.09 -3.65
CA LEU A 283 -6.09 11.80 -2.34
C LEU A 283 -6.75 10.57 -1.75
N SER A 284 -5.98 9.74 -1.06
CA SER A 284 -6.50 8.62 -0.29
C SER A 284 -5.82 8.50 1.07
N THR A 285 -6.57 8.12 2.10
CA THR A 285 -6.08 7.90 3.47
C THR A 285 -6.33 6.48 3.91
N SER A 286 -5.41 5.93 4.71
CA SER A 286 -5.45 4.52 5.09
C SER A 286 -5.05 4.29 6.55
N SER A 287 -5.45 3.13 7.05
CA SER A 287 -4.95 2.56 8.31
C SER A 287 -3.46 2.20 8.26
N ASP A 288 -2.79 2.34 7.10
CA ASP A 288 -1.32 2.27 7.01
C ASP A 288 -0.63 3.57 7.42
N GLN A 289 -1.42 4.52 7.97
CA GLN A 289 -0.94 5.79 8.52
C GLN A 289 -0.41 6.77 7.45
N THR A 290 -0.80 6.58 6.19
CA THR A 290 -0.40 7.46 5.09
C THR A 290 -1.58 8.08 4.37
N THR A 291 -1.41 9.34 3.93
CA THR A 291 -2.20 9.94 2.85
C THR A 291 -1.35 9.92 1.58
N ARG A 292 -1.93 9.48 0.47
CA ARG A 292 -1.25 9.36 -0.83
C ARG A 292 -1.98 10.14 -1.90
N LEU A 293 -1.22 10.78 -2.79
CA LEU A 293 -1.71 11.51 -3.94
C LEU A 293 -1.45 10.73 -5.21
N PHE A 294 -2.51 10.46 -5.97
CA PHE A 294 -2.45 9.78 -7.26
C PHE A 294 -2.91 10.70 -8.38
N SER A 295 -2.20 10.68 -9.50
CA SER A 295 -2.60 11.39 -10.72
C SER A 295 -2.21 10.61 -11.97
N GLN A 296 -2.66 11.09 -13.13
CA GLN A 296 -2.39 10.49 -14.43
C GLN A 296 -1.08 11.04 -15.00
N TRP A 297 -0.08 10.19 -15.11
CA TRP A 297 1.13 10.51 -15.86
C TRP A 297 0.84 10.61 -17.34
N ARG A 298 1.12 11.76 -17.93
CA ARG A 298 0.93 12.05 -19.34
C ARG A 298 2.26 12.02 -20.06
N ARG A 299 2.32 11.28 -21.15
CA ARG A 299 3.49 11.14 -22.00
C ARG A 299 3.06 11.24 -23.46
N GLU A 300 3.82 11.96 -24.25
CA GLU A 300 3.57 12.05 -25.69
C GLU A 300 3.68 10.67 -26.34
N GLY A 301 2.70 10.31 -27.16
CA GLY A 301 2.65 9.01 -27.85
C GLY A 301 2.34 7.77 -26.98
N HIS A 302 2.03 7.95 -25.68
CA HIS A 302 1.69 6.86 -24.77
C HIS A 302 0.34 7.07 -24.12
N ALA A 303 -0.35 5.97 -23.78
CA ALA A 303 -1.54 6.04 -22.95
C ALA A 303 -1.19 6.57 -21.54
N SER A 304 -2.08 7.39 -20.98
CA SER A 304 -1.92 7.87 -19.61
C SER A 304 -2.03 6.72 -18.60
N SER A 305 -1.25 6.77 -17.53
CA SER A 305 -1.27 5.76 -16.47
C SER A 305 -1.30 6.42 -15.09
N TRP A 306 -2.00 5.78 -14.13
CA TRP A 306 -2.10 6.26 -12.76
C TRP A 306 -0.87 5.91 -11.95
N HIS A 307 -0.30 6.90 -11.24
CA HIS A 307 0.85 6.73 -10.36
C HIS A 307 0.69 7.57 -9.09
N GLU A 308 1.38 7.17 -8.03
CA GLU A 308 1.57 7.99 -6.84
C GLU A 308 2.61 9.08 -7.16
N PHE A 309 2.28 10.35 -6.89
CA PHE A 309 3.16 11.48 -7.13
C PHE A 309 3.63 12.15 -5.84
N SER A 310 2.89 11.97 -4.76
CA SER A 310 3.24 12.52 -3.46
C SER A 310 2.67 11.65 -2.36
N ARG A 311 3.31 11.70 -1.21
CA ARG A 311 2.81 11.14 0.06
C ARG A 311 2.63 12.26 1.07
N PRO A 312 1.56 13.06 0.93
CA PRO A 312 1.38 14.29 1.69
C PRO A 312 1.55 14.13 3.19
N GLN A 313 1.05 13.01 3.75
CA GLN A 313 1.09 12.76 5.18
C GLN A 313 1.58 11.36 5.49
N ILE A 314 2.55 11.28 6.41
CA ILE A 314 2.94 10.05 7.12
C ILE A 314 2.70 10.32 8.59
N HIS A 315 1.85 9.51 9.23
CA HIS A 315 1.35 9.78 10.57
C HIS A 315 1.66 8.63 11.54
N GLY A 316 1.54 8.87 12.84
CA GLY A 316 1.70 7.84 13.88
C GLY A 316 0.41 7.09 14.22
N TYR A 317 -0.75 7.53 13.69
CA TYR A 317 -2.07 6.93 13.94
C TYR A 317 -2.76 6.59 12.63
N ASP A 318 -3.68 5.62 12.68
CA ASP A 318 -4.51 5.23 11.55
C ASP A 318 -5.35 6.43 11.08
N LEU A 319 -5.36 6.69 9.78
CA LEU A 319 -6.13 7.77 9.18
C LEU A 319 -7.56 7.30 8.86
N ASN A 320 -8.56 8.11 9.20
CA ASN A 320 -9.97 7.75 9.09
C ASN A 320 -10.71 8.46 7.96
N CYS A 321 -10.38 9.71 7.71
CA CYS A 321 -11.10 10.55 6.75
C CYS A 321 -10.19 11.64 6.16
N VAL A 322 -10.55 12.10 4.97
CA VAL A 322 -9.87 13.17 4.21
C VAL A 322 -10.90 13.91 3.39
N ASP A 323 -10.74 15.22 3.26
CA ASP A 323 -11.47 16.02 2.27
C ASP A 323 -10.60 17.17 1.76
N ALA A 324 -10.83 17.59 0.49
CA ALA A 324 -10.11 18.68 -0.14
C ALA A 324 -10.74 20.03 0.24
N ILE A 325 -9.92 20.97 0.68
CA ILE A 325 -10.34 22.34 0.96
C ILE A 325 -10.31 23.17 -0.33
N SER A 326 -9.21 23.07 -1.03
CA SER A 326 -8.98 23.73 -2.33
C SER A 326 -8.30 22.75 -3.31
N ASP A 327 -7.76 23.24 -4.41
CA ASP A 327 -6.93 22.46 -5.33
C ASP A 327 -5.52 22.21 -4.80
N THR A 328 -5.13 22.87 -3.70
CA THR A 328 -3.78 22.80 -3.11
C THR A 328 -3.80 22.52 -1.61
N GLU A 329 -4.98 22.35 -0.99
CA GLU A 329 -5.12 22.16 0.44
C GLU A 329 -6.07 21.01 0.76
N PHE A 330 -5.76 20.25 1.80
CA PHE A 330 -6.66 19.22 2.31
C PHE A 330 -6.64 19.15 3.84
N VAL A 331 -7.69 18.57 4.40
CA VAL A 331 -7.83 18.27 5.82
C VAL A 331 -7.97 16.77 6.04
N SER A 332 -7.30 16.23 7.05
CA SER A 332 -7.39 14.82 7.43
C SER A 332 -7.71 14.63 8.91
N GLY A 333 -8.40 13.54 9.20
CA GLY A 333 -8.68 13.07 10.55
C GLY A 333 -8.15 11.65 10.78
N ALA A 334 -7.61 11.41 11.97
CA ALA A 334 -7.00 10.15 12.36
C ALA A 334 -7.62 9.57 13.65
N ASP A 335 -7.09 8.44 14.12
CA ASP A 335 -7.37 7.89 15.45
C ASP A 335 -6.73 8.79 16.54
N GLU A 336 -6.90 10.10 16.39
CA GLU A 336 -6.54 11.17 17.34
C GLU A 336 -7.69 12.17 17.49
N LYS A 337 -7.56 13.12 18.41
CA LYS A 337 -8.64 14.04 18.82
C LYS A 337 -8.64 15.37 18.06
N LEU A 338 -7.83 15.49 17.03
CA LEU A 338 -7.68 16.71 16.25
C LEU A 338 -7.65 16.38 14.75
N LEU A 339 -7.89 17.40 13.93
CA LEU A 339 -7.68 17.33 12.48
C LEU A 339 -6.43 18.11 12.13
N ARG A 340 -5.84 17.76 11.01
CA ARG A 340 -4.65 18.41 10.46
C ARG A 340 -4.92 18.92 9.06
N VAL A 341 -4.40 20.10 8.78
CA VAL A 341 -4.49 20.77 7.48
C VAL A 341 -3.11 20.77 6.85
N PHE A 342 -3.07 20.54 5.55
CA PHE A 342 -1.84 20.44 4.77
C PHE A 342 -1.94 21.24 3.50
N ASP A 343 -0.85 21.94 3.15
CA ASP A 343 -0.73 22.73 1.92
C ASP A 343 0.26 22.07 0.95
N GLU A 344 -0.03 22.19 -0.36
CA GLU A 344 0.82 21.65 -1.41
C GLU A 344 2.15 22.43 -1.48
N PRO A 345 3.32 21.76 -1.34
CA PRO A 345 4.60 22.44 -1.50
C PRO A 345 4.93 22.66 -2.98
N LYS A 346 5.74 23.68 -3.25
CA LYS A 346 6.13 24.12 -4.61
C LYS A 346 6.71 22.97 -5.45
N GLY A 347 7.61 22.14 -4.88
CA GLY A 347 8.21 21.04 -5.63
C GLY A 347 7.20 20.00 -6.12
N VAL A 348 6.11 19.75 -5.34
CA VAL A 348 5.01 18.87 -5.78
C VAL A 348 4.19 19.53 -6.88
N ALA A 349 3.83 20.80 -6.73
CA ALA A 349 3.07 21.53 -7.74
C ALA A 349 3.80 21.60 -9.09
N GLU A 350 5.11 21.87 -9.09
CA GLU A 350 5.95 21.89 -10.29
C GLU A 350 6.04 20.51 -10.95
N MET A 351 6.20 19.46 -10.16
CA MET A 351 6.23 18.09 -10.66
C MET A 351 4.89 17.69 -11.29
N LEU A 352 3.76 17.96 -10.63
CA LEU A 352 2.41 17.69 -11.16
C LEU A 352 2.13 18.50 -12.43
N SER A 353 2.59 19.72 -12.50
CA SER A 353 2.49 20.54 -13.71
C SER A 353 3.26 19.92 -14.88
N LYS A 354 4.49 19.50 -14.64
CA LYS A 354 5.37 18.92 -15.67
C LYS A 354 4.92 17.54 -16.16
N LEU A 355 4.49 16.67 -15.24
CA LEU A 355 4.24 15.26 -15.55
C LEU A 355 2.76 14.91 -15.77
N CYS A 356 1.84 15.71 -15.21
CA CYS A 356 0.40 15.44 -15.25
C CYS A 356 -0.40 16.51 -15.99
N ASP A 357 0.25 17.60 -16.46
CA ASP A 357 -0.40 18.75 -17.10
C ASP A 357 -1.45 19.41 -16.19
N ILE A 358 -1.12 19.52 -14.90
CA ILE A 358 -1.93 20.22 -13.90
C ILE A 358 -1.38 21.64 -13.78
N LYS A 359 -2.24 22.65 -13.84
CA LYS A 359 -1.80 24.03 -13.68
C LYS A 359 -1.23 24.25 -12.29
N ALA A 360 0.03 24.66 -12.21
CA ALA A 360 0.61 25.08 -10.95
C ALA A 360 -0.11 26.36 -10.46
N SER A 361 -0.55 26.34 -9.21
CA SER A 361 -1.04 27.54 -8.54
C SER A 361 0.11 28.54 -8.34
N ASN A 362 -0.20 29.81 -8.01
CA ASN A 362 0.83 30.80 -7.66
C ASN A 362 1.58 30.35 -6.40
N THR A 363 2.76 29.75 -6.59
CA THR A 363 3.54 29.08 -5.55
C THR A 363 4.74 29.88 -5.05
N THR A 364 4.79 31.19 -5.38
CA THR A 364 5.97 32.03 -5.09
C THR A 364 6.36 32.08 -3.61
N ASP A 365 5.39 32.00 -2.72
CA ASP A 365 5.60 32.12 -1.27
C ASP A 365 5.49 30.77 -0.52
N LEU A 366 5.30 29.65 -1.24
CA LEU A 366 5.20 28.31 -0.64
C LEU A 366 6.60 27.71 -0.40
N PRO A 367 6.76 26.88 0.64
CA PRO A 367 7.97 26.12 0.86
C PRO A 367 8.21 25.12 -0.27
N ASP A 368 9.49 24.82 -0.57
CA ASP A 368 9.83 23.91 -1.65
C ASP A 368 9.38 22.47 -1.33
N ALA A 369 9.48 22.08 -0.05
CA ALA A 369 9.12 20.73 0.43
C ALA A 369 8.78 20.73 1.93
N ALA A 370 8.47 19.56 2.47
CA ALA A 370 8.33 19.35 3.91
C ALA A 370 9.14 18.14 4.38
N ASN A 371 9.49 18.12 5.67
CA ASN A 371 10.18 17.02 6.32
C ASN A 371 9.55 16.70 7.68
N ILE A 372 9.67 15.44 8.13
CA ILE A 372 9.30 15.02 9.49
C ILE A 372 10.58 15.04 10.35
N PRO A 373 10.67 15.89 11.38
CA PRO A 373 11.80 15.86 12.31
C PRO A 373 11.94 14.50 12.99
N VAL A 374 13.14 14.08 13.34
CA VAL A 374 13.47 12.77 13.93
C VAL A 374 12.58 12.40 15.15
N LEU A 375 12.17 13.38 15.92
CA LEU A 375 11.28 13.21 17.09
C LEU A 375 9.89 13.84 16.87
N GLY A 376 9.58 14.28 15.65
CA GLY A 376 8.35 14.99 15.34
C GLY A 376 7.25 14.09 14.75
N LEU A 377 5.98 14.46 15.02
CA LEU A 377 4.79 13.86 14.40
C LEU A 377 4.14 14.81 13.38
N SER A 378 4.80 15.91 13.05
CA SER A 378 4.30 16.96 12.16
C SER A 378 5.26 17.19 11.01
N ASN A 379 4.72 17.37 9.81
CA ASN A 379 5.50 17.76 8.64
C ASN A 379 5.88 19.24 8.75
N LYS A 380 7.16 19.55 8.82
CA LYS A 380 7.66 20.94 8.84
C LYS A 380 8.06 21.39 7.45
N ALA A 381 7.70 22.63 7.10
CA ALA A 381 8.11 23.27 5.86
C ALA A 381 9.62 23.48 5.82
N ILE A 382 10.23 23.19 4.66
CA ILE A 382 11.67 23.39 4.40
C ILE A 382 11.89 23.97 3.01
N GLN A 383 12.99 24.70 2.84
CA GLN A 383 13.44 25.19 1.55
C GLN A 383 14.55 24.28 1.01
N ALA A 384 14.61 24.13 -0.32
CA ALA A 384 15.66 23.37 -0.98
C ALA A 384 16.93 24.22 -1.16
N VAL A 385 18.08 23.60 -0.90
CA VAL A 385 19.39 24.24 -1.01
C VAL A 385 19.94 24.03 -2.42
N GLY A 386 20.65 25.03 -2.98
CA GLY A 386 21.34 24.91 -4.26
C GLY A 386 22.37 23.76 -4.25
N ASP A 387 22.59 23.11 -5.39
CA ASP A 387 23.48 21.94 -5.46
C ASP A 387 24.96 22.28 -5.21
N GLU A 388 25.37 23.53 -5.49
CA GLU A 388 26.74 24.04 -5.28
C GLU A 388 26.89 24.77 -3.93
N GLU A 389 25.82 24.98 -3.17
CA GLU A 389 25.90 25.67 -1.88
C GLU A 389 26.48 24.73 -0.81
N GLU A 390 27.61 25.14 -0.20
CA GLU A 390 28.15 24.51 1.00
C GLU A 390 27.22 24.86 2.18
N VAL A 391 26.74 23.86 2.90
CA VAL A 391 26.01 24.09 4.15
C VAL A 391 27.04 24.45 5.19
N GLU A 392 27.26 25.75 5.44
CA GLU A 392 28.10 26.20 6.54
C GLU A 392 27.52 25.71 7.87
N ASN A 393 28.19 24.79 8.48
CA ASN A 393 28.01 24.51 9.91
C ASN A 393 28.52 25.72 10.66
N GLY A 394 27.61 26.62 11.04
CA GLY A 394 27.99 27.78 11.87
C GLY A 394 28.66 27.33 13.14
N GLU A 395 29.96 27.66 13.30
CA GLU A 395 30.74 27.35 14.46
C GLU A 395 30.30 28.06 15.76
N ASP A 396 29.28 28.92 15.71
CA ASP A 396 28.97 29.84 16.82
C ASP A 396 27.62 29.65 17.54
N ASP A 397 26.82 28.62 17.22
CA ASP A 397 25.56 28.40 17.96
C ASP A 397 25.37 26.90 18.30
N GLU A 398 25.79 26.51 19.50
CA GLU A 398 25.67 25.14 20.05
C GLU A 398 24.18 24.63 20.18
N ARG A 399 23.20 25.35 19.65
CA ARG A 399 21.76 25.03 19.86
C ARG A 399 21.00 24.54 18.64
N GLU A 400 21.51 24.64 17.43
CA GLU A 400 20.85 24.12 16.21
C GLU A 400 21.85 23.52 15.24
N ALA A 401 22.41 22.37 15.55
CA ALA A 401 23.06 21.54 14.54
C ALA A 401 21.98 21.16 13.51
N VAL A 402 22.07 21.68 12.28
CA VAL A 402 21.18 21.34 11.18
C VAL A 402 21.33 19.84 10.93
N ASP A 403 20.25 19.09 11.17
CA ASP A 403 20.21 17.66 10.87
C ASP A 403 20.47 17.46 9.37
N PRO A 404 21.56 16.80 8.97
CA PRO A 404 21.84 16.54 7.54
C PRO A 404 20.68 15.85 6.81
N ALA A 405 19.82 15.13 7.54
CA ALA A 405 18.63 14.51 7.00
C ALA A 405 17.50 15.50 6.67
N SER A 406 17.59 16.74 7.16
CA SER A 406 16.60 17.81 6.86
C SER A 406 16.94 18.61 5.60
N ILE A 407 18.12 18.38 5.00
CA ILE A 407 18.57 19.13 3.82
C ILE A 407 18.08 18.43 2.56
N ILE A 408 17.30 19.15 1.74
CA ILE A 408 16.90 18.71 0.40
C ILE A 408 17.62 19.55 -0.63
N ARG A 409 18.26 18.89 -1.62
CA ARG A 409 18.86 19.55 -2.76
C ARG A 409 17.80 19.83 -3.82
N LYS A 410 17.95 20.95 -4.57
CA LYS A 410 17.01 21.31 -5.65
C LYS A 410 16.92 20.24 -6.73
N SER A 411 18.03 19.61 -7.10
CA SER A 411 18.08 18.49 -8.04
C SER A 411 17.25 17.27 -7.59
N ALA A 412 17.08 17.07 -6.28
CA ALA A 412 16.27 15.98 -5.75
C ALA A 412 14.75 16.18 -5.94
N LEU A 413 14.32 17.40 -6.31
CA LEU A 413 12.93 17.74 -6.61
C LEU A 413 12.65 17.81 -8.13
N GLU A 414 13.66 17.61 -8.98
CA GLU A 414 13.52 17.61 -10.43
C GLU A 414 13.19 16.24 -10.98
N PHE A 415 11.93 15.98 -11.28
CA PHE A 415 11.44 14.71 -11.78
C PHE A 415 11.20 14.72 -13.29
N THR A 416 11.58 13.60 -13.94
CA THR A 416 11.26 13.30 -15.35
C THR A 416 10.28 12.13 -15.50
N HIS A 417 9.97 11.48 -14.40
CA HIS A 417 9.07 10.33 -14.28
C HIS A 417 8.38 10.35 -12.90
N PRO A 418 7.32 9.55 -12.66
CA PRO A 418 6.74 9.40 -11.33
C PRO A 418 7.80 9.05 -10.29
N PRO A 419 7.74 9.62 -9.09
CA PRO A 419 8.76 9.43 -8.06
C PRO A 419 8.94 7.97 -7.67
N PHE A 420 10.16 7.61 -7.32
CA PHE A 420 10.44 6.34 -6.67
C PHE A 420 10.04 6.38 -5.19
N GLU A 421 9.94 5.21 -4.56
CA GLU A 421 9.53 5.09 -3.15
C GLU A 421 10.36 5.94 -2.20
N ASP A 422 11.66 6.05 -2.45
CA ASP A 422 12.58 6.80 -1.60
C ASP A 422 12.27 8.30 -1.57
N HIS A 423 11.87 8.85 -2.73
CA HIS A 423 11.42 10.25 -2.83
C HIS A 423 10.06 10.45 -2.17
N LEU A 424 9.11 9.51 -2.39
CA LEU A 424 7.77 9.56 -1.78
C LEU A 424 7.82 9.56 -0.25
N ALA A 425 8.75 8.81 0.33
CA ALA A 425 8.88 8.68 1.78
C ALA A 425 9.59 9.88 2.45
N ARG A 426 10.33 10.69 1.69
CA ARG A 426 11.24 11.69 2.26
C ARG A 426 11.04 13.12 1.74
N HIS A 427 10.82 13.28 0.44
CA HIS A 427 10.92 14.59 -0.21
C HIS A 427 9.60 15.15 -0.70
N LEU A 428 8.55 14.35 -0.73
CA LEU A 428 7.25 14.69 -1.31
C LEU A 428 6.13 14.68 -0.26
N LEU A 429 6.47 15.09 0.95
CA LEU A 429 5.54 15.37 2.04
C LEU A 429 4.96 16.78 1.86
N TRP A 430 3.76 16.99 2.39
CA TRP A 430 3.16 18.32 2.46
C TRP A 430 3.35 18.93 3.84
N PRO A 431 3.67 20.23 3.96
CA PRO A 431 3.75 20.91 5.24
C PRO A 431 2.39 20.92 5.94
N GLU A 432 2.42 20.64 7.24
CA GLU A 432 1.27 20.78 8.11
C GLU A 432 1.16 22.25 8.52
N THR A 433 0.07 22.90 8.13
CA THR A 433 -0.16 24.32 8.38
C THR A 433 -0.99 24.57 9.60
N GLU A 434 -2.05 23.75 9.85
CA GLU A 434 -2.97 23.98 10.96
C GLU A 434 -3.39 22.70 11.67
N LYS A 435 -3.76 22.85 12.94
CA LYS A 435 -4.32 21.82 13.83
C LYS A 435 -5.63 22.27 14.43
N LEU A 436 -6.71 21.57 14.14
CA LEU A 436 -8.04 21.92 14.62
C LEU A 436 -8.39 21.08 15.87
N TYR A 437 -8.47 21.72 17.01
CA TYR A 437 -8.72 21.12 18.30
C TYR A 437 -10.21 21.24 18.68
N GLY A 438 -10.67 20.40 19.63
CA GLY A 438 -11.99 20.53 20.24
C GLY A 438 -12.71 19.22 20.49
N HIS A 439 -12.36 18.14 19.76
CA HIS A 439 -12.97 16.83 19.96
C HIS A 439 -12.42 16.09 21.20
N GLY A 440 -13.29 15.33 21.86
CA GLY A 440 -12.90 14.51 23.00
C GLY A 440 -12.42 13.10 22.65
N TYR A 441 -12.72 12.64 21.42
CA TYR A 441 -12.44 11.31 20.91
C TYR A 441 -11.92 11.37 19.48
N GLU A 442 -11.57 10.21 18.93
CA GLU A 442 -11.01 10.02 17.59
C GLU A 442 -11.97 10.54 16.52
N ILE A 443 -11.41 11.18 15.50
CA ILE A 443 -12.19 11.76 14.40
C ILE A 443 -12.87 10.65 13.60
N SER A 444 -14.17 10.80 13.32
CA SER A 444 -14.97 9.82 12.58
C SER A 444 -15.42 10.30 11.21
N ALA A 445 -15.59 11.61 11.02
CA ALA A 445 -16.03 12.18 9.76
C ALA A 445 -15.55 13.63 9.58
N VAL A 446 -15.29 13.99 8.35
CA VAL A 446 -14.97 15.36 7.91
C VAL A 446 -15.73 15.66 6.62
N ALA A 447 -16.13 16.90 6.43
CA ALA A 447 -16.64 17.43 5.18
C ALA A 447 -16.26 18.91 5.06
N VAL A 448 -15.91 19.33 3.85
CA VAL A 448 -15.60 20.73 3.53
C VAL A 448 -16.67 21.31 2.64
N SER A 449 -17.10 22.55 2.91
CA SER A 449 -18.07 23.27 2.07
C SER A 449 -17.55 23.45 0.64
N ARG A 450 -18.44 23.62 -0.32
CA ARG A 450 -18.06 23.79 -1.74
C ARG A 450 -17.26 25.04 -1.99
N ASP A 451 -17.56 26.09 -1.24
CA ASP A 451 -16.82 27.36 -1.28
C ASP A 451 -15.45 27.29 -0.55
N GLY A 452 -15.14 26.14 0.10
CA GLY A 452 -13.92 25.94 0.85
C GLY A 452 -13.87 26.69 2.19
N GLY A 453 -14.91 27.44 2.54
CA GLY A 453 -14.92 28.36 3.69
C GLY A 453 -15.17 27.71 5.05
N ILE A 454 -15.71 26.48 5.11
CA ILE A 454 -16.10 25.80 6.35
C ILE A 454 -15.68 24.34 6.31
N VAL A 455 -15.08 23.89 7.42
CA VAL A 455 -14.81 22.46 7.68
C VAL A 455 -15.75 21.97 8.77
N ALA A 456 -16.59 20.99 8.46
CA ALA A 456 -17.48 20.31 9.41
C ALA A 456 -16.87 18.98 9.85
N THR A 457 -16.88 18.70 11.15
CA THR A 457 -16.19 17.55 11.71
C THR A 457 -16.99 16.87 12.81
N ALA A 458 -16.79 15.56 12.97
CA ALA A 458 -17.35 14.77 14.05
C ALA A 458 -16.35 13.76 14.59
N CYS A 459 -16.54 13.34 15.83
CA CYS A 459 -15.72 12.31 16.46
C CYS A 459 -16.55 11.07 16.85
N ARG A 460 -15.88 9.98 17.21
CA ARG A 460 -16.54 8.83 17.84
C ARG A 460 -17.26 9.26 19.09
N ALA A 461 -18.49 8.81 19.28
CA ALA A 461 -19.32 9.16 20.41
C ALA A 461 -20.16 7.99 20.89
N SER A 462 -20.19 7.79 22.19
CA SER A 462 -21.09 6.88 22.89
C SER A 462 -22.12 7.62 23.74
N SER A 463 -22.01 8.95 23.84
CA SER A 463 -22.92 9.83 24.57
C SER A 463 -23.25 11.09 23.78
N VAL A 464 -24.35 11.74 24.11
CA VAL A 464 -24.88 12.96 23.47
C VAL A 464 -23.87 14.12 23.53
N ASP A 465 -23.07 14.20 24.56
CA ASP A 465 -22.13 15.30 24.76
C ASP A 465 -21.00 15.30 23.73
N HIS A 466 -20.66 14.13 23.17
CA HIS A 466 -19.63 13.96 22.16
C HIS A 466 -20.18 13.74 20.76
N ALA A 467 -21.50 13.42 20.64
CA ALA A 467 -22.17 13.25 19.35
C ALA A 467 -22.52 14.60 18.69
N VAL A 468 -21.54 15.48 18.62
CA VAL A 468 -21.68 16.86 18.13
C VAL A 468 -20.89 17.07 16.86
N ILE A 469 -21.35 18.00 16.02
CA ILE A 469 -20.64 18.43 14.82
C ILE A 469 -20.01 19.78 15.15
N ARG A 470 -18.70 19.90 14.94
CA ARG A 470 -17.95 21.14 15.08
C ARG A 470 -17.68 21.72 13.70
N LEU A 471 -17.80 23.02 13.61
CA LEU A 471 -17.53 23.79 12.40
C LEU A 471 -16.30 24.65 12.64
N TYR A 472 -15.43 24.74 11.63
CA TYR A 472 -14.25 25.61 11.63
C TYR A 472 -14.28 26.50 10.41
N ASP A 473 -14.07 27.79 10.61
CA ASP A 473 -13.85 28.75 9.52
C ASP A 473 -12.42 28.61 8.97
N THR A 474 -12.27 28.48 7.67
CA THR A 474 -10.96 28.24 7.04
C THR A 474 -10.12 29.51 6.87
N LYS A 475 -10.67 30.70 7.10
CA LYS A 475 -9.91 31.95 7.00
C LYS A 475 -9.03 32.19 8.21
N GLU A 476 -9.58 31.92 9.41
CA GLU A 476 -8.89 32.15 10.67
C GLU A 476 -8.64 30.86 11.42
N TRP A 477 -9.11 29.72 10.92
CA TRP A 477 -9.02 28.38 11.52
C TRP A 477 -9.63 28.29 12.93
N LEU A 478 -10.62 29.14 13.18
CA LEU A 478 -11.32 29.18 14.47
C LEU A 478 -12.59 28.32 14.47
N GLU A 479 -12.87 27.70 15.63
CA GLU A 479 -14.12 26.98 15.83
C GLU A 479 -15.30 27.96 15.89
N VAL A 480 -16.31 27.73 15.05
CA VAL A 480 -17.60 28.41 15.07
C VAL A 480 -18.46 27.81 16.16
N LYS A 481 -18.82 28.59 17.16
CA LYS A 481 -19.63 28.15 18.31
C LYS A 481 -21.04 28.71 18.26
N PRO A 482 -22.02 27.97 18.80
CA PRO A 482 -21.94 26.67 19.46
C PRO A 482 -21.84 25.51 18.46
N ALA A 483 -21.27 24.34 18.89
CA ALA A 483 -21.30 23.11 18.11
C ALA A 483 -22.74 22.62 17.86
N LEU A 484 -22.98 21.98 16.71
CA LEU A 484 -24.32 21.51 16.31
C LEU A 484 -24.67 20.20 17.05
N LYS A 485 -25.85 20.17 17.69
CA LYS A 485 -26.29 19.06 18.54
C LYS A 485 -27.63 18.52 18.07
N ALA A 486 -27.68 17.26 17.66
CA ALA A 486 -28.89 16.53 17.35
C ALA A 486 -28.71 15.01 17.47
N HIS A 487 -27.51 14.50 17.23
CA HIS A 487 -27.23 13.08 17.31
C HIS A 487 -27.02 12.58 18.73
N SER A 488 -27.28 11.29 18.95
CA SER A 488 -27.08 10.63 20.26
C SER A 488 -25.92 9.64 20.26
N LEU A 489 -25.42 9.27 19.09
CA LEU A 489 -24.28 8.38 18.86
C LEU A 489 -23.38 8.97 17.77
N THR A 490 -22.27 8.28 17.49
CA THR A 490 -21.29 8.67 16.45
C THR A 490 -21.94 9.10 15.15
N VAL A 491 -21.62 10.28 14.68
CA VAL A 491 -21.90 10.73 13.31
C VAL A 491 -20.94 9.99 12.37
N THR A 492 -21.50 9.29 11.39
CA THR A 492 -20.75 8.42 10.48
C THR A 492 -20.36 9.11 9.20
N SER A 493 -21.15 10.08 8.74
CA SER A 493 -20.87 10.83 7.51
C SER A 493 -21.49 12.23 7.59
N LEU A 494 -20.81 13.17 6.95
CA LEU A 494 -21.18 14.58 6.80
C LEU A 494 -21.06 14.94 5.31
N GLN A 495 -21.96 15.76 4.79
CA GLN A 495 -21.82 16.33 3.47
C GLN A 495 -22.57 17.65 3.33
N PHE A 496 -21.93 18.66 2.73
CA PHE A 496 -22.57 19.90 2.31
C PHE A 496 -23.35 19.73 1.01
N SER A 497 -24.47 20.45 0.85
CA SER A 497 -25.17 20.51 -0.41
C SER A 497 -24.34 21.22 -1.49
N PRO A 498 -24.64 21.02 -2.79
CA PRO A 498 -23.88 21.65 -3.88
C PRO A 498 -23.82 23.19 -3.83
N ASP A 499 -24.80 23.82 -3.20
CA ASP A 499 -24.95 25.27 -3.01
C ASP A 499 -24.54 25.76 -1.62
N ASP A 500 -23.97 24.88 -0.78
CA ASP A 500 -23.62 25.13 0.63
C ASP A 500 -24.79 25.62 1.51
N LYS A 501 -26.00 25.56 1.02
CA LYS A 501 -27.20 25.95 1.76
C LYS A 501 -27.48 24.99 2.90
N TYR A 502 -27.22 23.70 2.70
CA TYR A 502 -27.50 22.65 3.66
C TYR A 502 -26.25 21.85 4.03
N LEU A 503 -26.17 21.41 5.28
CA LEU A 503 -25.27 20.36 5.76
C LEU A 503 -26.13 19.15 6.11
N LEU A 504 -25.81 17.98 5.60
CA LEU A 504 -26.42 16.70 5.94
C LEU A 504 -25.50 15.95 6.88
N SER A 505 -26.06 15.44 7.96
CA SER A 505 -25.36 14.55 8.88
C SER A 505 -26.15 13.27 9.12
N VAL A 506 -25.45 12.14 9.19
CA VAL A 506 -26.04 10.83 9.46
C VAL A 506 -25.24 10.08 10.51
N GLY A 507 -25.90 9.14 11.22
CA GLY A 507 -25.21 8.52 12.35
C GLY A 507 -25.64 7.09 12.68
N ARG A 508 -24.92 6.52 13.66
CA ARG A 508 -25.19 5.19 14.23
C ARG A 508 -26.53 5.11 14.97
N ASP A 509 -27.09 6.25 15.34
CA ASP A 509 -28.42 6.41 15.96
C ASP A 509 -29.58 6.23 14.98
N ARG A 510 -29.32 5.87 13.70
CA ARG A 510 -30.29 5.68 12.63
C ARG A 510 -30.95 6.97 12.15
N GLN A 511 -30.45 8.09 12.59
CA GLN A 511 -30.96 9.42 12.31
C GLN A 511 -30.20 10.05 11.16
N TRP A 512 -30.93 10.78 10.32
CA TRP A 512 -30.36 11.82 9.47
C TRP A 512 -30.87 13.20 9.94
N VAL A 513 -30.01 14.22 9.77
CA VAL A 513 -30.31 15.61 10.13
C VAL A 513 -29.85 16.52 9.03
N VAL A 514 -30.72 17.45 8.61
CA VAL A 514 -30.43 18.51 7.66
C VAL A 514 -30.33 19.83 8.44
N TRP A 515 -29.19 20.48 8.32
CA TRP A 515 -28.89 21.78 8.87
C TRP A 515 -28.95 22.81 7.76
N GLU A 516 -29.60 23.96 7.97
CA GLU A 516 -29.69 25.04 6.99
C GLU A 516 -28.73 26.17 7.35
N ARG A 517 -28.01 26.71 6.34
CA ARG A 517 -27.12 27.85 6.52
C ARG A 517 -27.90 29.06 7.03
N SER A 518 -27.37 29.75 8.04
CA SER A 518 -28.00 30.87 8.72
C SER A 518 -26.97 31.99 8.93
N THR A 519 -27.47 33.19 9.15
CA THR A 519 -26.66 34.31 9.63
C THR A 519 -26.48 34.32 11.16
N GLU A 520 -27.11 33.35 11.84
CA GLU A 520 -26.96 33.15 13.29
C GLU A 520 -25.53 32.76 13.68
N PRO A 521 -25.12 32.92 14.94
CA PRO A 521 -23.74 32.72 15.35
C PRO A 521 -23.19 31.32 15.06
N SER A 522 -24.04 30.28 14.97
CA SER A 522 -23.64 28.90 14.67
C SER A 522 -23.41 28.62 13.18
N MET A 523 -23.61 29.59 12.28
CA MET A 523 -23.63 29.48 10.81
C MET A 523 -24.63 28.47 10.25
N TYR A 524 -24.97 27.39 10.96
CA TYR A 524 -25.94 26.39 10.56
C TYR A 524 -26.92 26.11 11.70
N VAL A 525 -28.19 25.98 11.37
CA VAL A 525 -29.26 25.69 12.33
C VAL A 525 -30.02 24.44 11.90
N LEU A 526 -30.54 23.68 12.89
CA LEU A 526 -31.33 22.49 12.62
C LEU A 526 -32.60 22.84 11.84
N LYS A 527 -32.77 22.25 10.66
CA LYS A 527 -33.95 22.43 9.80
C LYS A 527 -34.89 21.22 9.86
N HIS A 528 -34.34 20.04 9.56
CA HIS A 528 -35.08 18.78 9.54
C HIS A 528 -34.29 17.68 10.23
N ALA A 529 -34.99 16.77 10.91
CA ALA A 529 -34.42 15.59 11.50
C ALA A 529 -35.38 14.42 11.41
N ASN A 530 -34.85 13.22 11.14
CA ASN A 530 -35.61 12.00 11.18
C ASN A 530 -34.92 10.94 12.03
N PRO A 531 -35.37 10.70 13.27
CA PRO A 531 -34.73 9.77 14.21
C PRO A 531 -34.87 8.29 13.81
N LYS A 532 -35.67 8.01 12.78
CA LYS A 532 -35.92 6.66 12.23
C LYS A 532 -35.77 6.63 10.71
N GLY A 533 -34.79 7.37 10.20
CA GLY A 533 -34.51 7.41 8.75
C GLY A 533 -34.27 6.02 8.17
N HIS A 534 -33.58 5.14 8.91
CA HIS A 534 -33.35 3.74 8.59
C HIS A 534 -33.73 2.81 9.75
N SER A 535 -33.92 1.52 9.47
CA SER A 535 -34.18 0.52 10.52
C SER A 535 -32.90 0.14 11.30
N ARG A 536 -31.70 0.37 10.70
CA ARG A 536 -30.39 0.20 11.31
C ARG A 536 -29.56 1.46 11.13
N MET A 537 -28.29 1.45 11.64
CA MET A 537 -27.39 2.59 11.53
C MET A 537 -27.24 3.03 10.06
N ILE A 538 -27.14 4.34 9.86
CA ILE A 538 -26.80 4.95 8.59
C ILE A 538 -25.27 5.07 8.54
N LEU A 539 -24.65 4.67 7.45
CA LEU A 539 -23.20 4.60 7.32
C LEU A 539 -22.65 5.74 6.47
N ASN A 540 -23.40 6.15 5.44
CA ASN A 540 -22.94 7.19 4.52
C ASN A 540 -24.13 7.99 3.97
N CYS A 541 -23.87 9.18 3.42
CA CYS A 541 -24.87 10.03 2.78
C CYS A 541 -24.28 10.81 1.61
N ALA A 542 -25.16 11.26 0.72
CA ALA A 542 -24.76 12.07 -0.44
C ALA A 542 -25.90 13.02 -0.88
N TRP A 543 -25.54 14.27 -1.24
CA TRP A 543 -26.45 15.17 -1.95
C TRP A 543 -26.43 14.90 -3.45
N THR A 544 -27.58 15.01 -4.09
CA THR A 544 -27.68 15.05 -5.56
C THR A 544 -27.59 16.49 -6.07
N HIS A 545 -27.43 16.64 -7.39
CA HIS A 545 -27.36 17.95 -8.05
C HIS A 545 -28.67 18.30 -8.79
N PHE A 546 -29.80 17.72 -8.36
CA PHE A 546 -31.11 18.15 -8.86
C PHE A 546 -31.45 19.57 -8.36
N GLU A 547 -32.24 20.30 -9.14
CA GLU A 547 -32.74 21.63 -8.73
C GLU A 547 -33.50 21.57 -7.41
N GLN A 548 -34.35 20.55 -7.26
CA GLN A 548 -35.04 20.27 -6.01
C GLN A 548 -34.06 19.57 -5.04
N PRO A 549 -33.80 20.13 -3.86
CA PRO A 549 -32.85 19.54 -2.90
C PRO A 549 -33.19 18.08 -2.59
N THR A 550 -32.34 17.19 -3.00
CA THR A 550 -32.53 15.73 -2.90
C THR A 550 -31.26 15.11 -2.36
N PHE A 551 -31.38 14.19 -1.40
CA PHE A 551 -30.23 13.51 -0.80
C PHE A 551 -30.44 12.01 -0.66
N LEU A 552 -29.36 11.29 -0.57
CA LEU A 552 -29.26 9.85 -0.45
C LEU A 552 -28.74 9.49 0.94
N THR A 553 -29.24 8.42 1.52
CA THR A 553 -28.72 7.83 2.74
C THR A 553 -28.51 6.33 2.55
N ALA A 554 -27.35 5.82 2.95
CA ALA A 554 -26.96 4.41 2.84
C ALA A 554 -26.86 3.79 4.23
N GLY A 555 -27.49 2.63 4.41
CA GLY A 555 -27.61 2.02 5.74
C GLY A 555 -27.27 0.55 5.80
N ARG A 556 -27.00 0.10 7.03
CA ARG A 556 -26.76 -1.31 7.35
C ARG A 556 -28.00 -2.19 7.16
N ASP A 557 -29.18 -1.59 6.92
CA ASP A 557 -30.41 -2.25 6.55
C ASP A 557 -30.50 -2.63 5.06
N LYS A 558 -29.35 -2.61 4.36
CA LYS A 558 -29.19 -3.00 2.96
C LYS A 558 -29.94 -2.08 1.99
N SER A 559 -30.19 -0.84 2.37
CA SER A 559 -30.93 0.08 1.50
C SER A 559 -30.18 1.39 1.28
N VAL A 560 -30.35 1.95 0.07
CA VAL A 560 -30.16 3.37 -0.22
C VAL A 560 -31.54 4.01 -0.30
N LYS A 561 -31.77 5.05 0.49
CA LYS A 561 -33.03 5.80 0.49
C LYS A 561 -32.83 7.16 -0.14
N ILE A 562 -33.79 7.56 -0.97
CA ILE A 562 -33.79 8.84 -1.68
C ILE A 562 -34.81 9.75 -1.02
N TRP A 563 -34.33 10.86 -0.50
CA TRP A 563 -35.11 11.86 0.22
C TRP A 563 -35.13 13.17 -0.55
N GLN A 564 -36.28 13.84 -0.59
CA GLN A 564 -36.44 15.12 -1.29
C GLN A 564 -37.10 16.12 -0.36
N ILE A 565 -36.56 17.33 -0.32
CA ILE A 565 -37.15 18.45 0.42
C ILE A 565 -38.15 19.13 -0.52
N VAL A 566 -39.44 19.10 -0.17
CA VAL A 566 -40.51 19.74 -0.92
C VAL A 566 -41.18 20.76 0.00
N GLU A 567 -41.19 22.03 -0.41
CA GLU A 567 -41.68 23.15 0.39
C GLU A 567 -40.95 23.24 1.76
N SER A 568 -41.48 22.68 2.80
CA SER A 568 -40.86 22.68 4.15
C SER A 568 -40.83 21.26 4.76
N GLU A 569 -41.05 20.24 4.00
CA GLU A 569 -41.10 18.85 4.46
C GLU A 569 -40.14 17.96 3.70
N VAL A 570 -39.66 16.88 4.31
CA VAL A 570 -38.77 15.89 3.70
C VAL A 570 -39.55 14.62 3.45
N HIS A 571 -39.63 14.23 2.18
CA HIS A 571 -40.37 13.05 1.74
C HIS A 571 -39.42 11.94 1.26
N LEU A 572 -39.72 10.70 1.65
CA LEU A 572 -39.08 9.52 1.08
C LEU A 572 -39.67 9.29 -0.33
N LYS A 573 -38.83 9.39 -1.38
CA LYS A 573 -39.24 9.29 -2.77
C LYS A 573 -38.86 7.94 -3.41
N GLY A 574 -37.79 7.30 -2.96
CA GLY A 574 -37.35 6.04 -3.53
C GLY A 574 -36.52 5.21 -2.56
N ILE A 575 -36.44 3.91 -2.82
CA ILE A 575 -35.61 2.97 -2.08
C ILE A 575 -34.96 2.01 -3.08
N VAL A 576 -33.63 1.90 -2.98
CA VAL A 576 -32.84 0.88 -3.68
C VAL A 576 -32.38 -0.15 -2.66
N THR A 577 -32.67 -1.42 -2.89
CA THR A 577 -32.28 -2.53 -1.99
C THR A 577 -31.09 -3.25 -2.58
N ALA A 578 -30.06 -3.46 -1.76
CA ALA A 578 -28.86 -4.22 -2.10
C ALA A 578 -28.85 -5.61 -1.44
N ASN A 579 -27.92 -6.47 -1.85
CA ASN A 579 -27.77 -7.82 -1.31
C ASN A 579 -27.12 -7.82 0.11
N ALA A 580 -26.30 -6.81 0.40
CA ALA A 580 -25.59 -6.66 1.66
C ALA A 580 -25.74 -5.24 2.22
N ALA A 581 -25.20 -4.97 3.42
CA ALA A 581 -25.19 -3.63 4.01
C ALA A 581 -24.52 -2.63 3.07
N VAL A 582 -25.15 -1.47 2.85
CA VAL A 582 -24.61 -0.42 2.00
C VAL A 582 -23.73 0.49 2.86
N THR A 583 -22.46 0.53 2.54
CA THR A 583 -21.43 1.19 3.33
C THR A 583 -21.01 2.55 2.77
N ALA A 584 -21.17 2.75 1.47
CA ALA A 584 -20.82 3.98 0.78
C ALA A 584 -21.87 4.36 -0.26
N VAL A 585 -22.10 5.66 -0.46
CA VAL A 585 -22.96 6.22 -1.51
C VAL A 585 -22.39 7.56 -1.97
N ALA A 586 -22.45 7.82 -3.26
CA ALA A 586 -22.02 9.08 -3.86
C ALA A 586 -22.85 9.42 -5.08
N SER A 587 -23.18 10.69 -5.27
CA SER A 587 -23.90 11.18 -6.46
C SER A 587 -22.97 11.92 -7.40
N SER A 588 -23.17 11.72 -8.70
CA SER A 588 -22.52 12.51 -9.73
C SER A 588 -22.93 13.96 -9.64
N ALA A 589 -21.97 14.86 -9.92
CA ALA A 589 -22.21 16.30 -10.04
C ALA A 589 -22.98 16.67 -11.33
N LYS A 590 -23.10 15.76 -12.30
CA LYS A 590 -23.74 16.01 -13.59
C LYS A 590 -25.18 15.50 -13.60
N VAL A 591 -26.07 16.33 -14.11
CA VAL A 591 -27.45 15.97 -14.41
C VAL A 591 -27.65 16.09 -15.91
N PHE A 592 -28.03 15.00 -16.60
CA PHE A 592 -28.32 14.96 -18.02
C PHE A 592 -29.79 14.62 -18.24
N ASP A 593 -30.49 15.45 -19.02
CA ASP A 593 -31.93 15.26 -19.32
C ASP A 593 -32.79 14.93 -18.08
N GLY A 594 -32.52 15.64 -16.98
CA GLY A 594 -33.18 15.42 -15.69
C GLY A 594 -32.77 14.13 -14.97
N LYS A 595 -31.78 13.40 -15.47
CA LYS A 595 -31.24 12.18 -14.86
C LYS A 595 -29.89 12.45 -14.18
N THR A 596 -29.67 11.84 -13.03
CA THR A 596 -28.36 11.81 -12.37
C THR A 596 -27.95 10.37 -12.11
N TRP A 597 -26.64 10.16 -12.02
CA TRP A 597 -26.06 8.90 -11.59
C TRP A 597 -25.67 8.97 -10.12
N PHE A 598 -25.89 7.89 -9.40
CA PHE A 598 -25.27 7.69 -8.11
C PHE A 598 -24.69 6.28 -8.01
N ALA A 599 -23.59 6.17 -7.28
CA ALA A 599 -22.92 4.91 -7.02
C ALA A 599 -23.12 4.52 -5.57
N PHE A 600 -23.26 3.24 -5.30
CA PHE A 600 -23.24 2.71 -3.94
C PHE A 600 -22.35 1.49 -3.84
N GLY A 601 -21.76 1.31 -2.65
CA GLY A 601 -20.89 0.20 -2.33
C GLY A 601 -21.36 -0.56 -1.11
N THR A 602 -21.06 -1.87 -1.07
CA THR A 602 -21.50 -2.76 0.00
C THR A 602 -20.34 -3.31 0.84
N GLU A 603 -20.68 -3.89 1.99
CA GLU A 603 -19.72 -4.59 2.86
C GLU A 603 -19.10 -5.84 2.21
N THR A 604 -19.67 -6.33 1.11
CA THR A 604 -19.15 -7.50 0.36
C THR A 604 -18.36 -7.12 -0.89
N GLY A 605 -18.17 -5.82 -1.15
CA GLY A 605 -17.42 -5.33 -2.31
C GLY A 605 -18.24 -5.14 -3.58
N GLU A 606 -19.56 -5.34 -3.54
CA GLU A 606 -20.45 -5.08 -4.68
C GLU A 606 -20.59 -3.57 -4.91
N ILE A 607 -20.45 -3.11 -6.15
CA ILE A 607 -20.64 -1.73 -6.57
C ILE A 607 -21.84 -1.66 -7.50
N GLY A 608 -22.86 -0.89 -7.12
CA GLY A 608 -24.02 -0.58 -7.96
C GLY A 608 -23.92 0.85 -8.50
N ILE A 609 -24.18 0.98 -9.80
CA ILE A 609 -24.37 2.28 -10.46
C ILE A 609 -25.87 2.42 -10.73
N ALA A 610 -26.46 3.45 -10.19
CA ALA A 610 -27.88 3.70 -10.26
C ALA A 610 -28.18 4.98 -11.05
N THR A 611 -29.21 4.95 -11.87
CA THR A 611 -29.72 6.12 -12.61
C THR A 611 -31.07 6.50 -12.06
N ALA A 612 -31.24 7.75 -11.65
CA ALA A 612 -32.47 8.31 -11.15
C ALA A 612 -32.92 9.51 -12.01
N ASN A 613 -34.20 9.63 -12.29
CA ASN A 613 -34.77 10.79 -12.95
C ASN A 613 -35.44 11.70 -11.90
N ALA A 614 -35.25 13.02 -12.02
CA ALA A 614 -35.82 14.00 -11.09
C ALA A 614 -37.37 13.89 -10.95
N GLU A 615 -38.06 13.52 -12.02
CA GLU A 615 -39.54 13.36 -12.05
C GLU A 615 -40.01 12.01 -11.56
N GLY A 616 -39.11 11.01 -11.45
CA GLY A 616 -39.49 9.61 -11.13
C GLY A 616 -38.45 8.95 -10.21
N LEU A 617 -38.22 9.51 -9.04
CA LEU A 617 -37.27 9.02 -8.06
C LEU A 617 -37.61 7.65 -7.43
N ASP A 618 -38.81 7.16 -7.67
CA ASP A 618 -39.28 5.82 -7.32
C ASP A 618 -38.86 4.74 -8.34
N LYS A 619 -38.46 5.15 -9.56
CA LYS A 619 -38.03 4.26 -10.65
C LYS A 619 -36.55 4.39 -10.91
N VAL A 620 -35.74 3.73 -10.09
CA VAL A 620 -34.28 3.73 -10.20
C VAL A 620 -33.84 2.47 -10.96
N THR A 621 -33.06 2.68 -12.01
CA THR A 621 -32.38 1.57 -12.71
C THR A 621 -30.99 1.36 -12.08
N VAL A 622 -30.66 0.11 -11.74
CA VAL A 622 -29.39 -0.26 -11.12
C VAL A 622 -28.64 -1.24 -12.01
N THR A 623 -27.38 -0.94 -12.29
CA THR A 623 -26.42 -1.81 -12.97
C THR A 623 -25.27 -2.10 -12.01
N THR A 624 -24.90 -3.37 -11.85
CA THR A 624 -23.80 -3.79 -10.98
C THR A 624 -22.49 -3.93 -11.76
N ILE A 625 -21.41 -3.44 -11.21
CA ILE A 625 -20.07 -3.66 -11.78
C ILE A 625 -19.73 -5.15 -11.65
N SER A 626 -19.11 -5.72 -12.70
CA SER A 626 -18.74 -7.14 -12.73
C SER A 626 -17.88 -7.54 -11.52
N ALA A 627 -18.23 -8.67 -10.89
CA ALA A 627 -17.49 -9.22 -9.76
C ALA A 627 -16.00 -9.51 -10.07
N LYS A 628 -15.64 -9.67 -11.37
CA LYS A 628 -14.25 -9.88 -11.80
C LYS A 628 -13.34 -8.68 -11.58
N ILE A 629 -13.91 -7.47 -11.54
CA ILE A 629 -13.17 -6.22 -11.35
C ILE A 629 -13.60 -5.47 -10.08
N SER A 630 -14.60 -5.95 -9.36
CA SER A 630 -15.04 -5.42 -8.07
C SER A 630 -14.06 -5.79 -6.95
N PRO A 631 -14.00 -4.99 -5.88
CA PRO A 631 -13.24 -5.34 -4.68
C PRO A 631 -13.76 -6.64 -4.03
N ALA A 632 -12.89 -7.29 -3.26
CA ALA A 632 -13.26 -8.53 -2.56
C ALA A 632 -13.76 -8.30 -1.12
N LYS A 633 -13.70 -7.04 -0.64
CA LYS A 633 -14.05 -6.66 0.74
C LYS A 633 -14.85 -5.36 0.76
N THR A 634 -15.17 -4.89 1.96
CA THR A 634 -15.97 -3.69 2.24
C THR A 634 -15.50 -2.47 1.45
N ILE A 635 -16.44 -1.79 0.85
CA ILE A 635 -16.24 -0.48 0.21
C ILE A 635 -16.46 0.59 1.27
N ASN A 636 -15.42 1.34 1.59
CA ASN A 636 -15.46 2.33 2.65
C ASN A 636 -15.96 3.70 2.16
N GLN A 637 -15.54 4.11 0.96
CA GLN A 637 -15.97 5.36 0.35
C GLN A 637 -15.97 5.28 -1.17
N ILE A 638 -16.87 6.03 -1.79
CA ILE A 638 -16.95 6.25 -3.23
C ILE A 638 -17.04 7.75 -3.46
N VAL A 639 -16.33 8.27 -4.46
CA VAL A 639 -16.41 9.67 -4.88
C VAL A 639 -16.39 9.79 -6.40
N TRP A 640 -17.26 10.65 -6.94
CA TRP A 640 -17.27 10.97 -8.36
C TRP A 640 -16.21 12.03 -8.66
N ARG A 641 -15.51 11.89 -9.78
CA ARG A 641 -14.52 12.86 -10.25
C ARG A 641 -15.21 14.15 -10.69
N PRO A 642 -14.88 15.31 -10.13
CA PRO A 642 -15.44 16.58 -10.59
C PRO A 642 -14.83 17.01 -11.94
N GLY A 643 -15.54 17.81 -12.72
CA GLY A 643 -15.08 18.71 -13.77
C GLY A 643 -14.63 18.13 -15.12
N ARG A 644 -13.71 17.17 -15.16
CA ARG A 644 -12.87 16.87 -16.35
C ARG A 644 -13.29 15.72 -17.26
N THR A 645 -14.53 15.35 -17.37
CA THR A 645 -14.94 14.22 -18.23
C THR A 645 -15.65 14.66 -19.50
N ASP A 646 -15.39 13.92 -20.60
CA ASP A 646 -16.25 13.92 -21.78
C ASP A 646 -17.69 13.78 -21.32
N GLU A 647 -18.61 14.39 -22.02
CA GLU A 647 -20.05 14.41 -21.65
C GLU A 647 -20.65 13.02 -21.41
N GLN A 648 -20.06 11.98 -22.00
CA GLN A 648 -20.55 10.60 -21.96
C GLN A 648 -19.76 9.64 -21.02
N LYS A 649 -18.66 10.10 -20.41
CA LYS A 649 -17.82 9.27 -19.56
C LYS A 649 -17.53 9.95 -18.23
N GLN A 650 -17.90 9.33 -17.13
CA GLN A 650 -17.61 9.82 -15.79
C GLN A 650 -16.72 8.82 -15.05
N GLN A 651 -15.93 9.30 -14.10
CA GLN A 651 -15.06 8.47 -13.30
C GLN A 651 -15.47 8.47 -11.83
N ILE A 652 -15.40 7.31 -11.20
CA ILE A 652 -15.53 7.13 -9.76
C ILE A 652 -14.22 6.59 -9.18
N ALA A 653 -13.85 7.06 -8.01
CA ALA A 653 -12.80 6.47 -7.19
C ALA A 653 -13.44 5.74 -6.00
N VAL A 654 -12.89 4.59 -5.67
CA VAL A 654 -13.42 3.67 -4.66
C VAL A 654 -12.31 3.28 -3.68
N ALA A 655 -12.53 3.55 -2.40
CA ALA A 655 -11.67 3.16 -1.29
C ALA A 655 -12.19 1.89 -0.63
N THR A 656 -11.31 0.92 -0.36
CA THR A 656 -11.73 -0.41 0.08
C THR A 656 -10.88 -0.98 1.23
N GLU A 657 -11.49 -1.91 1.96
CA GLU A 657 -10.84 -2.66 3.04
C GLU A 657 -9.76 -3.65 2.52
N ASP A 658 -9.76 -3.99 1.23
CA ASP A 658 -8.75 -4.84 0.61
C ASP A 658 -7.44 -4.10 0.28
N SER A 659 -7.26 -2.89 0.84
CA SER A 659 -6.10 -2.02 0.66
C SER A 659 -5.99 -1.39 -0.73
N SER A 660 -6.99 -1.52 -1.58
CA SER A 660 -6.96 -0.96 -2.93
C SER A 660 -7.70 0.38 -3.03
N VAL A 661 -7.18 1.24 -3.90
CA VAL A 661 -7.88 2.39 -4.47
C VAL A 661 -8.11 2.07 -5.95
N ARG A 662 -9.37 2.12 -6.39
CA ARG A 662 -9.74 1.79 -7.78
C ARG A 662 -10.44 2.96 -8.43
N VAL A 663 -10.08 3.24 -9.68
CA VAL A 663 -10.74 4.23 -10.51
C VAL A 663 -11.47 3.52 -11.64
N TYR A 664 -12.79 3.68 -11.70
CA TYR A 664 -13.61 3.13 -12.75
C TYR A 664 -14.13 4.25 -13.68
N THR A 665 -14.18 3.96 -14.95
CA THR A 665 -14.87 4.82 -15.93
C THR A 665 -16.25 4.25 -16.19
N VAL A 666 -17.26 5.05 -15.92
CA VAL A 666 -18.68 4.74 -16.15
C VAL A 666 -19.09 5.43 -17.44
N ALA A 667 -19.58 4.68 -18.41
CA ALA A 667 -20.11 5.17 -19.67
C ALA A 667 -21.61 4.92 -19.74
N ASP A 668 -22.37 5.77 -20.42
CA ASP A 668 -23.76 5.54 -20.73
C ASP A 668 -23.84 4.70 -22.03
N ASP A 669 -24.28 3.44 -21.91
CA ASP A 669 -24.44 2.54 -23.06
C ASP A 669 -25.69 2.87 -23.92
N SER A 670 -26.41 3.93 -23.58
CA SER A 670 -27.65 4.35 -24.27
C SER A 670 -27.43 5.38 -25.38
N ALA A 671 -26.17 5.70 -25.75
CA ALA A 671 -25.81 6.65 -26.80
C ALA A 671 -25.39 5.97 -28.10
#